data_f7b7dfcbdea54f0e57d892b766d2ed87
#
_entry.id   f7b7dfcbdea54f0e57d892b766d2ed87
#
_cell.length_a   1.000
_cell.length_b   1.000
_cell.length_c   1.000
_cell.angle_alpha   90.00
_cell.angle_beta   90.00
_cell.angle_gamma   90.00
#
_symmetry.space_group_name_H-M   'P 1'
#
loop_
_entity.id
_entity.type
_entity.pdbx_description
1 polymer ?
#
loop_
_entity_poly.entity_id
_entity_poly.type
_entity_poly.pdbx_seq_one_letter_code
_entity_poly.pdbx_strand_id
1 'polypeptide(L)'
;MKSQISVLKNSLSGDLLDGKFDNGRYSTDASIYQIMPEAVILPKNIEDIKKTIQFSQEHNIPILPRGGGTSQNGQTVNRAIVLDNSKYLNKIIEVDAINQTCLVEPGVVLDELNRFLKPYGLWFPVDVSTSSRATIGGMAGNNSAGGRSIRYGIMRDNVMSIDALLSDASEAHFGLSKKNISGLKSLFPKLMAIAEKNKNEIKTRFPKVLRRVGGYNLDALLNDTLASRPGSIGTESDVNLSHLIVGSEGTLAYSTGIKLKLSPLPPPKVMALCHFSSFYDAMDAAQHIVELNPIAVELIDNTMISLARSIPLFSKTIKDFVKGNPDAILVVEFAEDEWKENFKKLNNLQDLLKGSEKNKHDNIVILEDTHSQNRISEMRKSGLNIMMSMKSDAKPVSFVEDCAVPLSNLADYTQGLNDIFEKYETSGTWYAHASVGCLHVRPILNMKSNNDVIKMRAIAEEAFELVKKFNGSHSGEHGDGISRSEFNPIMFGEKLTNAFREVKSLMDPYGIFNPGKIVDAPKMDDRHLFRFSPGYTVSDFKTELDWSTWSGSANGFQGAVEMCNNNGACRKLKGGVMCPSFRITGEEKDSTRGRANSLRLAMSGQLGPNAMTSPEMLETMKLCVSCKACKRECPTSVDMSAMKLEVMALKAKQNKLSIHEKLIAFLPDYAPIAAFFN
;
A
#
# COMPACT_ATOMS: atom_id res chain seq x y z
N MET A 1 0.97 -14.56 29.64
CA MET A 1 0.63 -14.22 28.24
C MET A 1 0.26 -15.46 27.40
N LYS A 2 1.13 -16.46 27.16
CA LYS A 2 0.77 -17.63 26.34
C LYS A 2 -0.45 -18.41 26.85
N SER A 3 -0.60 -18.61 28.17
CA SER A 3 -1.78 -19.25 28.76
C SER A 3 -3.07 -18.43 28.55
N GLN A 4 -2.98 -17.12 28.59
CA GLN A 4 -4.11 -16.21 28.37
C GLN A 4 -4.54 -16.21 26.89
N ILE A 5 -3.58 -16.16 25.94
CA ILE A 5 -3.85 -16.31 24.50
C ILE A 5 -4.51 -17.64 24.18
N SER A 6 -4.14 -18.70 24.90
CA SER A 6 -4.77 -20.03 24.75
C SER A 6 -6.25 -20.03 25.20
N VAL A 7 -6.61 -19.25 26.22
CA VAL A 7 -8.01 -19.05 26.63
C VAL A 7 -8.79 -18.32 25.54
N LEU A 8 -8.24 -17.24 25.01
CA LEU A 8 -8.85 -16.50 23.90
C LEU A 8 -9.10 -17.43 22.70
N LYS A 9 -8.10 -18.25 22.33
CA LYS A 9 -8.18 -19.19 21.21
C LYS A 9 -9.41 -20.09 21.29
N ASN A 10 -9.72 -20.60 22.46
CA ASN A 10 -10.84 -21.52 22.67
C ASN A 10 -12.21 -20.81 22.62
N SER A 11 -12.26 -19.50 22.73
CA SER A 11 -13.48 -18.71 22.70
C SER A 11 -13.86 -18.21 21.30
N LEU A 12 -12.91 -18.25 20.36
CA LEU A 12 -13.09 -17.72 18.99
C LEU A 12 -13.66 -18.80 18.05
N SER A 13 -14.46 -18.36 17.10
CA SER A 13 -14.87 -19.15 15.93
C SER A 13 -13.82 -19.12 14.81
N GLY A 14 -13.06 -18.03 14.75
CA GLY A 14 -11.97 -17.81 13.79
C GLY A 14 -10.67 -18.51 14.15
N ASP A 15 -9.66 -18.32 13.32
CA ASP A 15 -8.34 -18.92 13.51
C ASP A 15 -7.47 -18.00 14.38
N LEU A 16 -6.83 -18.52 15.42
CA LEU A 16 -5.79 -17.83 16.18
C LEU A 16 -4.44 -18.51 15.95
N LEU A 17 -3.47 -17.75 15.48
CA LEU A 17 -2.12 -18.14 15.15
C LEU A 17 -1.15 -17.45 16.11
N ASP A 18 -0.39 -18.21 16.91
CA ASP A 18 0.53 -17.72 17.93
C ASP A 18 1.95 -18.31 17.81
N GLY A 19 2.19 -19.03 16.72
CA GLY A 19 3.49 -19.60 16.40
C GLY A 19 4.49 -18.53 15.94
N LYS A 20 5.80 -18.74 16.23
CA LYS A 20 6.86 -17.82 15.80
C LYS A 20 6.87 -17.56 14.28
N PHE A 21 6.59 -18.61 13.48
CA PHE A 21 6.52 -18.49 12.03
C PHE A 21 5.31 -17.65 11.60
N ASP A 22 4.18 -17.80 12.26
CA ASP A 22 2.97 -17.04 11.95
C ASP A 22 3.18 -15.56 12.30
N ASN A 23 3.62 -15.26 13.51
CA ASN A 23 3.94 -13.92 13.95
C ASN A 23 4.99 -13.26 13.01
N GLY A 24 6.02 -14.03 12.60
CA GLY A 24 7.03 -13.57 11.65
C GLY A 24 6.46 -13.17 10.28
N ARG A 25 5.49 -13.91 9.75
CA ARG A 25 4.84 -13.59 8.46
C ARG A 25 4.05 -12.29 8.51
N TYR A 26 3.52 -11.94 9.67
CA TYR A 26 2.73 -10.74 9.90
C TYR A 26 3.53 -9.58 10.50
N SER A 27 4.83 -9.78 10.77
CA SER A 27 5.70 -8.76 11.37
C SER A 27 6.09 -7.62 10.43
N THR A 28 5.82 -7.74 9.12
CA THR A 28 6.19 -6.77 8.09
C THR A 28 5.00 -6.38 7.21
N ASP A 29 5.07 -5.19 6.64
CA ASP A 29 4.27 -4.74 5.50
C ASP A 29 5.20 -4.32 4.35
N ALA A 30 4.78 -3.45 3.43
CA ALA A 30 5.63 -3.02 2.33
C ALA A 30 6.60 -1.88 2.71
N SER A 31 6.68 -1.50 4.00
CA SER A 31 7.62 -0.52 4.53
C SER A 31 8.97 -1.14 4.91
N ILE A 32 9.85 -0.31 5.42
CA ILE A 32 11.16 -0.73 5.98
C ILE A 32 11.02 -1.36 7.37
N TYR A 33 9.85 -1.30 8.01
CA TYR A 33 9.65 -1.70 9.39
C TYR A 33 9.34 -3.18 9.56
N GLN A 34 9.72 -3.69 10.73
CA GLN A 34 9.40 -5.04 11.21
C GLN A 34 9.13 -5.00 12.71
N ILE A 35 7.91 -5.34 13.11
CA ILE A 35 7.53 -5.45 14.51
C ILE A 35 6.78 -6.78 14.69
N MET A 36 7.29 -7.66 15.56
CA MET A 36 6.65 -8.96 15.82
C MET A 36 5.34 -8.75 16.57
N PRO A 37 4.21 -9.22 16.03
CA PRO A 37 2.94 -9.20 16.76
C PRO A 37 2.93 -10.22 17.91
N GLU A 38 2.03 -10.04 18.88
CA GLU A 38 1.80 -10.97 19.97
C GLU A 38 1.05 -12.23 19.50
N ALA A 39 0.07 -12.06 18.63
CA ALA A 39 -0.66 -13.12 17.95
C ALA A 39 -1.33 -12.58 16.68
N VAL A 40 -1.84 -13.49 15.86
CA VAL A 40 -2.65 -13.15 14.67
C VAL A 40 -4.00 -13.86 14.78
N ILE A 41 -5.08 -13.13 14.57
CA ILE A 41 -6.43 -13.67 14.52
C ILE A 41 -7.02 -13.40 13.13
N LEU A 42 -7.64 -14.44 12.56
CA LEU A 42 -8.46 -14.33 11.34
C LEU A 42 -9.93 -14.47 11.78
N PRO A 43 -10.62 -13.35 12.09
CA PRO A 43 -11.95 -13.38 12.64
C PRO A 43 -12.98 -13.86 11.60
N LYS A 44 -13.90 -14.73 11.99
CA LYS A 44 -14.99 -15.19 11.11
C LYS A 44 -16.25 -14.36 11.19
N ASN A 45 -16.41 -13.61 12.26
CA ASN A 45 -17.59 -12.80 12.52
C ASN A 45 -17.27 -11.65 13.48
N ILE A 46 -18.23 -10.76 13.69
CA ILE A 46 -18.10 -9.60 14.58
C ILE A 46 -17.90 -10.02 16.05
N GLU A 47 -18.45 -11.15 16.46
CA GLU A 47 -18.32 -11.63 17.83
C GLU A 47 -16.89 -12.01 18.18
N ASP A 48 -16.13 -12.57 17.23
CA ASP A 48 -14.70 -12.83 17.40
C ASP A 48 -13.92 -11.51 17.65
N ILE A 49 -14.33 -10.44 16.99
CA ILE A 49 -13.70 -9.11 17.16
C ILE A 49 -14.05 -8.53 18.53
N LYS A 50 -15.32 -8.59 18.95
CA LYS A 50 -15.75 -8.11 20.29
C LYS A 50 -14.98 -8.82 21.40
N LYS A 51 -14.88 -10.16 21.34
CA LYS A 51 -14.11 -10.94 22.30
C LYS A 51 -12.64 -10.54 22.32
N THR A 52 -12.06 -10.26 21.16
CA THR A 52 -10.66 -9.82 21.06
C THR A 52 -10.49 -8.42 21.67
N ILE A 53 -11.43 -7.49 21.45
CA ILE A 53 -11.39 -6.16 22.06
C ILE A 53 -11.47 -6.28 23.59
N GLN A 54 -12.41 -7.05 24.13
CA GLN A 54 -12.56 -7.30 25.57
C GLN A 54 -11.30 -7.91 26.18
N PHE A 55 -10.74 -8.94 25.53
CA PHE A 55 -9.48 -9.54 25.94
C PHE A 55 -8.32 -8.51 25.94
N SER A 56 -8.27 -7.66 24.93
CA SER A 56 -7.25 -6.61 24.81
C SER A 56 -7.35 -5.56 25.91
N GLN A 57 -8.57 -5.17 26.31
CA GLN A 57 -8.80 -4.30 27.45
C GLN A 57 -8.32 -4.93 28.77
N GLU A 58 -8.73 -6.17 29.03
CA GLU A 58 -8.40 -6.87 30.28
C GLU A 58 -6.90 -7.10 30.46
N HIS A 59 -6.17 -7.24 29.34
CA HIS A 59 -4.76 -7.62 29.36
C HIS A 59 -3.82 -6.50 28.90
N ASN A 60 -4.38 -5.32 28.54
CA ASN A 60 -3.64 -4.17 28.00
C ASN A 60 -2.74 -4.55 26.81
N ILE A 61 -3.28 -5.33 25.86
CA ILE A 61 -2.61 -5.74 24.65
C ILE A 61 -3.23 -4.99 23.48
N PRO A 62 -2.47 -4.24 22.67
CA PRO A 62 -3.02 -3.52 21.53
C PRO A 62 -3.60 -4.45 20.45
N ILE A 63 -4.51 -3.88 19.65
CA ILE A 63 -5.09 -4.50 18.45
C ILE A 63 -4.62 -3.75 17.22
N LEU A 64 -4.28 -4.50 16.18
CA LEU A 64 -3.92 -3.97 14.86
C LEU A 64 -4.88 -4.52 13.80
N PRO A 65 -5.85 -3.74 13.32
CA PRO A 65 -6.64 -4.12 12.14
C PRO A 65 -5.75 -4.21 10.90
N ARG A 66 -5.86 -5.30 10.13
CA ARG A 66 -5.04 -5.52 8.94
C ARG A 66 -5.86 -6.04 7.77
N GLY A 67 -5.62 -5.49 6.59
CA GLY A 67 -6.15 -5.98 5.31
C GLY A 67 -5.07 -6.66 4.48
N GLY A 68 -4.78 -6.15 3.28
CA GLY A 68 -3.79 -6.71 2.36
C GLY A 68 -2.32 -6.68 2.85
N GLY A 69 -2.00 -5.88 3.87
CA GLY A 69 -0.64 -5.69 4.37
C GLY A 69 0.31 -5.10 3.33
N THR A 70 -0.16 -4.12 2.56
CA THR A 70 0.56 -3.44 1.48
C THR A 70 0.96 -2.01 1.81
N SER A 71 0.77 -1.58 3.04
CA SER A 71 1.17 -0.26 3.55
C SER A 71 2.67 -0.03 3.39
N GLN A 72 3.05 1.19 3.01
CA GLN A 72 4.44 1.56 2.75
C GLN A 72 5.09 2.36 3.89
N ASN A 73 4.31 2.78 4.89
CA ASN A 73 4.75 3.64 5.99
C ASN A 73 4.68 2.96 7.37
N GLY A 74 4.40 1.64 7.44
CA GLY A 74 4.39 0.91 8.71
C GLY A 74 3.08 1.02 9.49
N GLN A 75 1.95 1.34 8.85
CA GLN A 75 0.63 1.36 9.50
C GLN A 75 0.24 -0.01 10.04
N THR A 76 0.60 -1.08 9.31
CA THR A 76 0.12 -2.44 9.54
C THR A 76 1.16 -3.34 10.22
N VAL A 77 2.06 -2.75 11.01
CA VAL A 77 3.00 -3.44 11.89
C VAL A 77 2.95 -2.83 13.29
N ASN A 78 2.80 -3.67 14.30
CA ASN A 78 2.79 -3.26 15.71
C ASN A 78 3.02 -4.46 16.64
N ARG A 79 3.42 -4.20 17.88
CA ARG A 79 3.41 -5.19 18.96
C ARG A 79 1.97 -5.31 19.49
N ALA A 80 1.14 -6.06 18.79
CA ALA A 80 -0.30 -6.10 18.97
C ALA A 80 -0.86 -7.47 18.59
N ILE A 81 -2.12 -7.73 18.91
CA ILE A 81 -2.90 -8.79 18.27
C ILE A 81 -3.33 -8.27 16.89
N VAL A 82 -2.84 -8.89 15.84
CA VAL A 82 -3.23 -8.56 14.46
C VAL A 82 -4.57 -9.20 14.15
N LEU A 83 -5.53 -8.42 13.68
CA LEU A 83 -6.81 -8.91 13.16
C LEU A 83 -6.79 -8.82 11.63
N ASP A 84 -6.55 -9.95 10.94
CA ASP A 84 -6.55 -10.01 9.48
C ASP A 84 -7.96 -10.30 8.94
N ASN A 85 -8.60 -9.29 8.36
CA ASN A 85 -9.97 -9.37 7.84
C ASN A 85 -10.06 -10.08 6.48
N SER A 86 -8.95 -10.30 5.79
CA SER A 86 -8.95 -10.66 4.37
C SER A 86 -9.46 -12.05 4.05
N LYS A 87 -9.43 -13.00 5.03
CA LYS A 87 -9.80 -14.40 4.80
C LYS A 87 -11.30 -14.63 4.90
N TYR A 88 -11.98 -14.08 5.91
CA TYR A 88 -13.36 -14.43 6.22
C TYR A 88 -14.34 -13.24 6.16
N LEU A 89 -13.91 -12.03 6.51
CA LEU A 89 -14.76 -10.83 6.54
C LEU A 89 -14.69 -10.10 5.17
N ASN A 90 -15.11 -10.76 4.11
CA ASN A 90 -14.95 -10.29 2.73
C ASN A 90 -16.23 -10.38 1.89
N LYS A 91 -17.40 -10.27 2.52
CA LYS A 91 -18.69 -10.31 1.83
C LYS A 91 -19.09 -8.93 1.31
N ILE A 92 -19.67 -8.92 0.12
CA ILE A 92 -20.47 -7.80 -0.38
C ILE A 92 -21.87 -8.03 0.16
N ILE A 93 -22.32 -7.19 1.11
CA ILE A 93 -23.54 -7.40 1.91
C ILE A 93 -24.75 -6.96 1.11
N GLU A 94 -24.68 -5.77 0.48
CA GLU A 94 -25.81 -5.16 -0.23
C GLU A 94 -25.29 -4.33 -1.41
N VAL A 95 -26.02 -4.33 -2.52
CA VAL A 95 -25.84 -3.41 -3.65
C VAL A 95 -27.17 -2.77 -3.99
N ASP A 96 -27.21 -1.44 -3.92
CA ASP A 96 -28.34 -0.63 -4.40
C ASP A 96 -27.91 0.07 -5.70
N ALA A 97 -28.29 -0.56 -6.83
CA ALA A 97 -27.92 -0.06 -8.14
C ALA A 97 -28.63 1.25 -8.50
N ILE A 98 -29.82 1.50 -7.95
CA ILE A 98 -30.60 2.72 -8.22
C ILE A 98 -29.92 3.91 -7.55
N ASN A 99 -29.58 3.76 -6.26
CA ASN A 99 -28.91 4.81 -5.49
C ASN A 99 -27.37 4.79 -5.65
N GLN A 100 -26.83 3.86 -6.47
CA GLN A 100 -25.40 3.70 -6.74
C GLN A 100 -24.58 3.56 -5.43
N THR A 101 -25.02 2.66 -4.56
CA THR A 101 -24.33 2.39 -3.30
C THR A 101 -24.11 0.89 -3.08
N CYS A 102 -23.11 0.54 -2.26
CA CYS A 102 -22.97 -0.80 -1.74
C CYS A 102 -22.48 -0.80 -0.30
N LEU A 103 -22.85 -1.84 0.44
CA LEU A 103 -22.34 -2.13 1.80
C LEU A 103 -21.45 -3.36 1.72
N VAL A 104 -20.23 -3.25 2.27
CA VAL A 104 -19.23 -4.31 2.20
C VAL A 104 -18.56 -4.54 3.56
N GLU A 105 -18.11 -5.77 3.80
CA GLU A 105 -17.20 -6.09 4.89
C GLU A 105 -15.77 -5.56 4.60
N PRO A 106 -14.95 -5.28 5.64
CA PRO A 106 -13.65 -4.62 5.48
C PRO A 106 -12.60 -5.43 4.69
N GLY A 107 -12.75 -6.74 4.60
CA GLY A 107 -11.82 -7.63 3.89
C GLY A 107 -12.10 -7.78 2.38
N VAL A 108 -13.13 -7.16 1.85
CA VAL A 108 -13.43 -7.20 0.41
C VAL A 108 -12.29 -6.57 -0.39
N VAL A 109 -11.78 -7.30 -1.38
CA VAL A 109 -10.71 -6.83 -2.27
C VAL A 109 -11.30 -5.98 -3.40
N LEU A 110 -10.68 -4.85 -3.72
CA LEU A 110 -11.19 -3.87 -4.68
C LEU A 110 -11.48 -4.47 -6.07
N ASP A 111 -10.58 -5.28 -6.63
CA ASP A 111 -10.83 -5.91 -7.94
C ASP A 111 -11.98 -6.91 -7.90
N GLU A 112 -12.21 -7.60 -6.76
CA GLU A 112 -13.34 -8.51 -6.59
C GLU A 112 -14.65 -7.70 -6.52
N LEU A 113 -14.64 -6.58 -5.78
CA LEU A 113 -15.76 -5.66 -5.70
C LEU A 113 -16.14 -5.14 -7.12
N ASN A 114 -15.15 -4.59 -7.84
CA ASN A 114 -15.40 -4.03 -9.17
C ASN A 114 -15.85 -5.08 -10.20
N ARG A 115 -15.36 -6.31 -10.07
CA ARG A 115 -15.86 -7.43 -10.89
C ARG A 115 -17.31 -7.77 -10.58
N PHE A 116 -17.67 -7.76 -9.29
CA PHE A 116 -19.03 -8.02 -8.85
C PHE A 116 -20.00 -6.92 -9.30
N LEU A 117 -19.56 -5.65 -9.26
CA LEU A 117 -20.38 -4.48 -9.66
C LEU A 117 -20.56 -4.32 -11.17
N LYS A 118 -19.64 -4.88 -11.99
CA LYS A 118 -19.65 -4.70 -13.45
C LYS A 118 -20.99 -5.05 -14.13
N PRO A 119 -21.71 -6.16 -13.78
CA PRO A 119 -23.02 -6.46 -14.36
C PRO A 119 -24.10 -5.41 -14.06
N TYR A 120 -23.92 -4.62 -13.01
CA TYR A 120 -24.83 -3.51 -12.66
C TYR A 120 -24.48 -2.20 -13.40
N GLY A 121 -23.46 -2.20 -14.27
CA GLY A 121 -22.98 -0.99 -14.93
C GLY A 121 -22.24 -0.03 -13.99
N LEU A 122 -21.79 -0.52 -12.81
CA LEU A 122 -21.20 0.26 -11.74
C LEU A 122 -19.78 -0.19 -11.40
N TRP A 123 -19.02 0.69 -10.74
CA TRP A 123 -17.75 0.41 -10.15
C TRP A 123 -17.46 1.33 -8.96
N PHE A 124 -16.52 0.92 -8.11
CA PHE A 124 -15.97 1.76 -7.06
C PHE A 124 -14.74 2.49 -7.58
N PRO A 125 -14.74 3.85 -7.63
CA PRO A 125 -13.81 4.59 -8.50
C PRO A 125 -12.45 4.94 -7.88
N VAL A 126 -12.13 4.45 -6.68
CA VAL A 126 -10.81 4.67 -6.05
C VAL A 126 -9.84 3.60 -6.55
N ASP A 127 -9.12 3.90 -7.63
CA ASP A 127 -8.34 2.96 -8.44
C ASP A 127 -6.87 2.81 -7.99
N VAL A 128 -6.64 2.34 -6.78
CA VAL A 128 -5.28 2.12 -6.24
C VAL A 128 -4.47 1.10 -7.06
N SER A 129 -3.15 1.27 -7.11
CA SER A 129 -2.23 0.36 -7.85
C SER A 129 -2.23 -1.08 -7.29
N THR A 130 -2.60 -1.25 -6.05
CA THR A 130 -2.69 -2.53 -5.35
C THR A 130 -4.08 -3.17 -5.40
N SER A 131 -4.98 -2.72 -6.28
CA SER A 131 -6.40 -3.10 -6.36
C SER A 131 -6.68 -4.61 -6.31
N SER A 132 -5.76 -5.42 -6.86
CA SER A 132 -5.90 -6.89 -6.87
C SER A 132 -5.75 -7.57 -5.50
N ARG A 133 -5.40 -6.80 -4.44
CA ARG A 133 -5.15 -7.30 -3.09
C ARG A 133 -5.42 -6.29 -1.98
N ALA A 134 -5.58 -5.02 -2.28
CA ALA A 134 -6.01 -4.01 -1.32
C ALA A 134 -7.45 -4.27 -0.91
N THR A 135 -7.71 -4.26 0.40
CA THR A 135 -9.05 -4.44 0.96
C THR A 135 -9.72 -3.11 1.20
N ILE A 136 -11.04 -3.05 1.09
CA ILE A 136 -11.82 -1.82 1.28
C ILE A 136 -11.59 -1.23 2.68
N GLY A 137 -11.53 -2.07 3.73
CA GLY A 137 -11.22 -1.61 5.09
C GLY A 137 -9.82 -1.00 5.22
N GLY A 138 -8.82 -1.62 4.56
CA GLY A 138 -7.47 -1.07 4.50
C GLY A 138 -7.41 0.24 3.72
N MET A 139 -8.12 0.34 2.60
CA MET A 139 -8.23 1.57 1.80
C MET A 139 -8.90 2.69 2.59
N ALA A 140 -9.98 2.39 3.33
CA ALA A 140 -10.66 3.36 4.19
C ALA A 140 -9.76 3.81 5.34
N GLY A 141 -9.12 2.88 6.06
CA GLY A 141 -8.20 3.20 7.15
C GLY A 141 -7.03 4.09 6.70
N ASN A 142 -6.59 3.96 5.47
CA ASN A 142 -5.50 4.74 4.88
C ASN A 142 -5.97 6.03 4.18
N ASN A 143 -7.26 6.22 3.93
CA ASN A 143 -7.82 7.25 3.05
C ASN A 143 -7.19 7.21 1.65
N SER A 144 -7.09 6.02 1.08
CA SER A 144 -6.41 5.76 -0.19
C SER A 144 -6.98 6.55 -1.35
N ALA A 145 -6.17 6.75 -2.36
CA ALA A 145 -6.53 7.41 -3.60
C ALA A 145 -5.92 6.69 -4.82
N GLY A 146 -6.32 7.07 -6.01
CA GLY A 146 -5.81 6.50 -7.27
C GLY A 146 -5.59 7.55 -8.34
N GLY A 147 -5.09 7.15 -9.52
CA GLY A 147 -4.72 8.06 -10.61
C GLY A 147 -5.85 8.92 -11.12
N ARG A 148 -7.10 8.45 -11.00
CA ARG A 148 -8.30 9.18 -11.46
C ARG A 148 -8.96 10.04 -10.38
N SER A 149 -8.28 10.28 -9.29
CA SER A 149 -8.84 11.04 -8.18
C SER A 149 -9.12 12.51 -8.51
N ILE A 150 -8.51 13.06 -9.57
CA ILE A 150 -8.88 14.38 -10.08
C ILE A 150 -10.36 14.45 -10.44
N ARG A 151 -10.95 13.36 -10.95
CA ARG A 151 -12.37 13.28 -11.30
C ARG A 151 -13.21 12.64 -10.18
N TYR A 152 -12.74 11.54 -9.60
CA TYR A 152 -13.55 10.71 -8.71
C TYR A 152 -13.29 10.93 -7.21
N GLY A 153 -12.29 11.73 -6.84
CA GLY A 153 -11.94 11.94 -5.43
C GLY A 153 -11.14 10.77 -4.83
N ILE A 154 -11.08 10.76 -3.51
CA ILE A 154 -10.35 9.80 -2.67
C ILE A 154 -11.34 8.97 -1.85
N MET A 155 -10.86 8.08 -0.98
CA MET A 155 -11.74 7.24 -0.14
C MET A 155 -12.74 8.08 0.66
N ARG A 156 -12.30 9.17 1.30
CA ARG A 156 -13.17 10.06 2.07
C ARG A 156 -14.36 10.57 1.26
N ASP A 157 -14.16 10.90 -0.01
CA ASP A 157 -15.21 11.42 -0.90
C ASP A 157 -16.22 10.34 -1.31
N ASN A 158 -15.88 9.05 -1.14
CA ASN A 158 -16.63 7.91 -1.64
C ASN A 158 -17.11 6.95 -0.52
N VAL A 159 -16.83 7.24 0.76
CA VAL A 159 -17.36 6.52 1.92
C VAL A 159 -18.56 7.26 2.51
N MET A 160 -19.72 6.63 2.53
CA MET A 160 -20.98 7.21 3.00
C MET A 160 -21.18 7.04 4.50
N SER A 161 -20.88 5.84 5.00
CA SER A 161 -20.94 5.53 6.43
C SER A 161 -20.05 4.33 6.76
N ILE A 162 -19.72 4.19 8.03
CA ILE A 162 -18.95 3.08 8.57
C ILE A 162 -19.65 2.55 9.83
N ASP A 163 -19.95 1.26 9.86
CA ASP A 163 -20.27 0.53 11.07
C ASP A 163 -18.99 0.08 11.74
N ALA A 164 -18.83 0.29 13.04
CA ALA A 164 -17.59 0.01 13.74
C ALA A 164 -17.84 -0.44 15.19
N LEU A 165 -16.79 -1.02 15.79
CA LEU A 165 -16.69 -1.27 17.22
C LEU A 165 -15.76 -0.23 17.84
N LEU A 166 -16.18 0.34 18.95
CA LEU A 166 -15.36 1.20 19.81
C LEU A 166 -14.44 0.37 20.72
N SER A 167 -13.55 1.04 21.42
CA SER A 167 -12.57 0.35 22.27
C SER A 167 -13.18 -0.34 23.51
N ASP A 168 -14.45 -0.11 23.81
CA ASP A 168 -15.26 -0.83 24.80
C ASP A 168 -16.10 -1.98 24.21
N ALA A 169 -15.84 -2.37 22.97
CA ALA A 169 -16.59 -3.34 22.18
C ALA A 169 -18.03 -2.95 21.85
N SER A 170 -18.47 -1.72 22.16
CA SER A 170 -19.80 -1.22 21.78
C SER A 170 -19.86 -0.92 20.28
N GLU A 171 -21.05 -1.09 19.70
CA GLU A 171 -21.31 -0.81 18.29
C GLU A 171 -21.58 0.69 18.06
N ALA A 172 -21.03 1.24 16.99
CA ALA A 172 -21.22 2.62 16.61
C ALA A 172 -21.41 2.75 15.10
N HIS A 173 -22.29 3.67 14.70
CA HIS A 173 -22.52 4.01 13.29
C HIS A 173 -22.00 5.42 13.00
N PHE A 174 -21.00 5.49 12.14
CA PHE A 174 -20.39 6.73 11.66
C PHE A 174 -20.99 7.12 10.32
N GLY A 175 -21.98 7.98 10.31
CA GLY A 175 -22.66 8.47 9.12
C GLY A 175 -22.95 9.97 9.21
N LEU A 176 -23.94 10.43 8.44
CA LEU A 176 -24.40 11.82 8.50
C LEU A 176 -25.04 12.13 9.85
N SER A 177 -24.59 13.19 10.52
CA SER A 177 -24.93 13.51 11.90
C SER A 177 -26.43 13.73 12.12
N LYS A 178 -27.14 14.25 11.13
CA LYS A 178 -28.58 14.46 11.18
C LYS A 178 -29.41 13.20 10.87
N LYS A 179 -28.79 12.13 10.34
CA LYS A 179 -29.51 10.90 9.97
C LYS A 179 -29.36 9.80 10.99
N ASN A 180 -28.13 9.33 11.20
CA ASN A 180 -27.86 8.23 12.12
C ASN A 180 -26.42 8.31 12.67
N ILE A 181 -26.32 8.43 13.98
CA ILE A 181 -25.08 8.38 14.78
C ILE A 181 -25.25 7.46 15.99
N SER A 182 -25.86 6.29 15.78
CA SER A 182 -26.04 5.29 16.84
C SER A 182 -24.72 4.96 17.51
N GLY A 183 -24.70 4.84 18.83
CA GLY A 183 -23.49 4.62 19.63
C GLY A 183 -22.61 5.87 19.84
N LEU A 184 -22.82 6.98 19.12
CA LEU A 184 -21.98 8.17 19.17
C LEU A 184 -22.62 9.40 19.83
N LYS A 185 -23.85 9.30 20.36
CA LYS A 185 -24.59 10.46 20.91
C LYS A 185 -23.83 11.22 21.99
N SER A 186 -23.08 10.54 22.85
CA SER A 186 -22.27 11.16 23.91
C SER A 186 -20.91 11.67 23.41
N LEU A 187 -20.34 11.06 22.33
CA LEU A 187 -19.04 11.43 21.77
C LEU A 187 -19.14 12.60 20.78
N PHE A 188 -20.22 12.64 20.00
CA PHE A 188 -20.40 13.63 18.93
C PHE A 188 -20.26 15.09 19.40
N PRO A 189 -20.95 15.55 20.49
CA PRO A 189 -20.78 16.92 20.94
C PRO A 189 -19.35 17.26 21.39
N LYS A 190 -18.64 16.28 21.96
CA LYS A 190 -17.24 16.44 22.38
C LYS A 190 -16.29 16.56 21.18
N LEU A 191 -16.49 15.73 20.15
CA LEU A 191 -15.74 15.82 18.90
C LEU A 191 -15.95 17.18 18.20
N MET A 192 -17.20 17.64 18.14
CA MET A 192 -17.54 18.96 17.60
C MET A 192 -16.88 20.10 18.39
N ALA A 193 -16.84 20.01 19.71
CA ALA A 193 -16.20 21.00 20.57
C ALA A 193 -14.67 21.07 20.32
N ILE A 194 -14.00 19.93 20.11
CA ILE A 194 -12.57 19.89 19.75
C ILE A 194 -12.35 20.60 18.41
N ALA A 195 -13.16 20.29 17.38
CA ALA A 195 -13.03 20.93 16.08
C ALA A 195 -13.29 22.44 16.13
N GLU A 196 -14.35 22.89 16.78
CA GLU A 196 -14.70 24.32 16.90
C GLU A 196 -13.65 25.10 17.69
N LYS A 197 -13.15 24.55 18.82
CA LYS A 197 -12.03 25.13 19.60
C LYS A 197 -10.79 25.38 18.74
N ASN A 198 -10.55 24.53 17.74
CA ASN A 198 -9.36 24.58 16.90
C ASN A 198 -9.63 25.10 15.47
N LYS A 199 -10.81 25.66 15.21
CA LYS A 199 -11.28 26.08 13.88
C LYS A 199 -10.31 26.97 13.12
N ASN A 200 -9.71 27.96 13.77
CA ASN A 200 -8.77 28.87 13.13
C ASN A 200 -7.48 28.15 12.71
N GLU A 201 -6.96 27.27 13.56
CA GLU A 201 -5.78 26.46 13.25
C GLU A 201 -6.07 25.49 12.09
N ILE A 202 -7.24 24.85 12.10
CA ILE A 202 -7.68 23.97 11.01
C ILE A 202 -7.70 24.75 9.69
N LYS A 203 -8.35 25.92 9.66
CA LYS A 203 -8.43 26.76 8.46
C LYS A 203 -7.07 27.23 7.93
N THR A 204 -6.11 27.47 8.83
CA THR A 204 -4.80 28.05 8.47
C THR A 204 -3.76 26.99 8.12
N ARG A 205 -3.74 25.86 8.85
CA ARG A 205 -2.64 24.91 8.80
C ARG A 205 -2.93 23.64 7.99
N PHE A 206 -4.21 23.26 7.82
CA PHE A 206 -4.51 22.13 6.96
C PHE A 206 -4.12 22.45 5.52
N PRO A 207 -3.30 21.61 4.86
CA PRO A 207 -2.88 21.82 3.48
C PRO A 207 -4.08 21.93 2.53
N LYS A 208 -4.06 22.93 1.65
CA LYS A 208 -5.14 23.20 0.68
C LYS A 208 -4.84 22.55 -0.67
N VAL A 209 -4.55 21.25 -0.64
CA VAL A 209 -4.25 20.44 -1.83
C VAL A 209 -5.31 19.34 -2.00
N LEU A 210 -5.46 18.84 -3.22
CA LEU A 210 -6.45 17.79 -3.53
C LEU A 210 -6.13 16.45 -2.86
N ARG A 211 -4.86 16.23 -2.52
CA ARG A 211 -4.33 15.02 -1.92
C ARG A 211 -3.76 15.33 -0.54
N ARG A 212 -4.53 14.98 0.49
CA ARG A 212 -4.13 15.14 1.88
C ARG A 212 -4.78 14.05 2.73
N VAL A 213 -3.97 13.23 3.34
CA VAL A 213 -4.42 12.12 4.20
C VAL A 213 -3.71 12.07 5.54
N GLY A 214 -2.69 12.91 5.80
CA GLY A 214 -1.96 12.99 7.06
C GLY A 214 -2.82 13.54 8.19
N GLY A 215 -2.60 13.06 9.42
CA GLY A 215 -3.37 13.43 10.62
C GLY A 215 -4.81 12.94 10.60
N TYR A 216 -5.60 13.30 11.62
CA TYR A 216 -7.04 13.06 11.60
C TYR A 216 -7.78 14.16 10.83
N ASN A 217 -8.85 13.80 10.14
CA ASN A 217 -9.67 14.71 9.35
C ASN A 217 -10.58 15.61 10.23
N LEU A 218 -9.99 16.43 11.11
CA LEU A 218 -10.73 17.36 11.97
C LEU A 218 -11.49 18.43 11.16
N ASP A 219 -11.00 18.79 9.99
CA ASP A 219 -11.67 19.69 9.07
C ASP A 219 -13.04 19.16 8.62
N ALA A 220 -13.20 17.85 8.54
CA ALA A 220 -14.47 17.22 8.20
C ALA A 220 -15.56 17.40 9.27
N LEU A 221 -15.20 17.76 10.50
CA LEU A 221 -16.13 18.10 11.57
C LEU A 221 -16.61 19.56 11.52
N LEU A 222 -15.95 20.40 10.73
CA LEU A 222 -16.38 21.76 10.44
C LEU A 222 -17.15 21.76 9.12
N ASN A 223 -18.33 22.36 9.04
CA ASN A 223 -19.12 22.46 7.82
C ASN A 223 -18.43 23.23 6.67
N ASP A 224 -17.20 23.66 6.86
CA ASP A 224 -16.40 24.53 6.01
C ASP A 224 -15.20 23.72 5.43
N THR A 225 -15.50 22.64 4.73
CA THR A 225 -14.44 21.75 4.22
C THR A 225 -13.99 22.15 2.81
N LEU A 226 -12.87 22.82 2.71
CA LEU A 226 -12.14 23.08 1.45
C LEU A 226 -11.67 21.78 0.75
N ALA A 227 -11.75 20.66 1.42
CA ALA A 227 -11.37 19.34 0.90
C ALA A 227 -12.54 18.54 0.33
N SER A 228 -13.78 19.01 0.46
CA SER A 228 -14.92 18.37 -0.20
C SER A 228 -15.00 18.85 -1.64
N ARG A 229 -14.92 17.91 -2.58
CA ARG A 229 -15.13 18.19 -4.00
C ARG A 229 -16.61 18.36 -4.28
N PRO A 230 -16.98 19.05 -5.38
CA PRO A 230 -18.36 19.05 -5.84
C PRO A 230 -18.90 17.61 -5.93
N GLY A 231 -19.99 17.32 -5.22
CA GLY A 231 -20.58 15.98 -5.16
C GLY A 231 -20.03 15.04 -4.08
N SER A 232 -19.06 15.45 -3.24
CA SER A 232 -18.65 14.70 -2.06
C SER A 232 -19.80 14.65 -1.01
N ILE A 233 -19.80 13.57 -0.21
CA ILE A 233 -20.88 13.28 0.74
C ILE A 233 -20.63 14.10 2.01
N GLY A 234 -21.65 14.82 2.49
CA GLY A 234 -21.54 15.68 3.68
C GLY A 234 -21.30 17.15 3.31
N THR A 235 -22.16 17.73 2.47
CA THR A 235 -22.11 19.15 2.10
C THR A 235 -22.84 20.02 3.10
N GLU A 236 -22.31 21.21 3.29
CA GLU A 236 -22.83 22.47 3.87
C GLU A 236 -23.74 22.44 5.10
N SER A 237 -24.57 21.46 5.30
CA SER A 237 -25.54 21.43 6.42
C SER A 237 -25.47 20.21 7.35
N ASP A 238 -24.60 19.21 7.03
CA ASP A 238 -24.52 17.97 7.80
C ASP A 238 -23.09 17.40 7.83
N VAL A 239 -22.62 17.04 9.02
CA VAL A 239 -21.30 16.45 9.22
C VAL A 239 -21.36 14.95 8.98
N ASN A 240 -20.47 14.43 8.13
CA ASN A 240 -20.30 12.99 7.95
C ASN A 240 -19.18 12.46 8.86
N LEU A 241 -19.55 11.75 9.94
CA LEU A 241 -18.62 11.23 10.92
C LEU A 241 -17.74 10.10 10.38
N SER A 242 -18.12 9.43 9.27
CA SER A 242 -17.25 8.42 8.64
C SER A 242 -15.93 9.02 8.19
N HIS A 243 -15.89 10.31 7.86
CA HIS A 243 -14.68 11.02 7.45
C HIS A 243 -13.62 11.07 8.56
N LEU A 244 -14.00 10.97 9.85
CA LEU A 244 -13.05 10.89 10.95
C LEU A 244 -12.39 9.52 11.03
N ILE A 245 -13.11 8.45 10.66
CA ILE A 245 -12.59 7.08 10.66
C ILE A 245 -11.76 6.80 9.40
N VAL A 246 -12.16 7.38 8.27
CA VAL A 246 -11.38 7.31 7.03
C VAL A 246 -10.06 8.05 7.20
N GLY A 247 -8.94 7.36 7.02
CA GLY A 247 -7.59 7.88 7.25
C GLY A 247 -7.11 7.78 8.71
N SER A 248 -7.88 7.14 9.61
CA SER A 248 -7.46 6.97 11.01
C SER A 248 -6.46 5.83 11.23
N GLU A 249 -6.07 5.09 10.21
CA GLU A 249 -5.10 3.98 10.28
C GLU A 249 -5.45 2.91 11.33
N GLY A 250 -6.76 2.74 11.60
CA GLY A 250 -7.25 1.80 12.61
C GLY A 250 -6.95 2.20 14.05
N THR A 251 -6.74 3.50 14.32
CA THR A 251 -6.41 4.02 15.65
C THR A 251 -7.62 4.48 16.46
N LEU A 252 -8.77 4.70 15.84
CA LEU A 252 -9.95 5.29 16.50
C LEU A 252 -11.09 4.30 16.74
N ALA A 253 -11.31 3.36 15.84
CA ALA A 253 -12.33 2.35 15.90
C ALA A 253 -12.01 1.18 14.98
N TYR A 254 -12.68 0.04 15.16
CA TYR A 254 -12.56 -1.13 14.30
C TYR A 254 -13.75 -1.20 13.34
N SER A 255 -13.52 -0.94 12.05
CA SER A 255 -14.57 -0.96 11.03
C SER A 255 -15.07 -2.38 10.75
N THR A 256 -16.39 -2.60 10.81
CA THR A 256 -17.07 -3.87 10.56
C THR A 256 -17.89 -3.89 9.28
N GLY A 257 -18.42 -2.73 8.85
CA GLY A 257 -19.16 -2.52 7.62
C GLY A 257 -18.87 -1.16 7.02
N ILE A 258 -18.74 -1.07 5.69
CA ILE A 258 -18.41 0.18 5.00
C ILE A 258 -19.41 0.39 3.86
N LYS A 259 -20.20 1.46 3.94
CA LYS A 259 -21.12 1.86 2.87
C LYS A 259 -20.40 2.80 1.92
N LEU A 260 -20.35 2.40 0.65
CA LEU A 260 -19.61 3.06 -0.42
C LEU A 260 -20.60 3.74 -1.40
N LYS A 261 -20.18 4.90 -1.94
CA LYS A 261 -20.74 5.53 -3.12
C LYS A 261 -20.08 4.95 -4.36
N LEU A 262 -20.88 4.52 -5.30
CA LEU A 262 -20.44 3.95 -6.58
C LEU A 262 -20.54 5.00 -7.69
N SER A 263 -19.87 4.71 -8.80
CA SER A 263 -19.99 5.49 -10.04
C SER A 263 -20.40 4.58 -11.20
N PRO A 264 -21.07 5.11 -12.23
CA PRO A 264 -21.23 4.40 -13.50
C PRO A 264 -19.89 4.00 -14.08
N LEU A 265 -19.83 2.89 -14.81
CA LEU A 265 -18.62 2.49 -15.53
C LEU A 265 -18.14 3.64 -16.42
N PRO A 266 -16.82 3.95 -16.42
CA PRO A 266 -16.32 5.06 -17.22
C PRO A 266 -16.53 4.78 -18.71
N PRO A 267 -16.82 5.81 -19.52
CA PRO A 267 -16.90 5.67 -20.96
C PRO A 267 -15.55 5.30 -21.56
N PRO A 268 -15.50 4.88 -22.83
CA PRO A 268 -14.25 4.64 -23.54
C PRO A 268 -13.35 5.88 -23.51
N LYS A 269 -12.06 5.67 -23.27
CA LYS A 269 -11.07 6.74 -23.15
C LYS A 269 -10.15 6.82 -24.36
N VAL A 270 -9.53 7.97 -24.55
CA VAL A 270 -8.33 8.17 -25.35
C VAL A 270 -7.15 8.49 -24.43
N MET A 271 -5.96 8.08 -24.84
CA MET A 271 -4.74 8.30 -24.08
C MET A 271 -3.69 8.98 -24.96
N ALA A 272 -3.05 10.01 -24.45
CA ALA A 272 -1.90 10.66 -25.07
C ALA A 272 -0.65 10.47 -24.24
N LEU A 273 0.47 10.07 -24.87
CA LEU A 273 1.79 10.01 -24.28
C LEU A 273 2.59 11.23 -24.74
N CYS A 274 2.72 12.22 -23.86
CA CYS A 274 3.43 13.45 -24.12
C CYS A 274 4.87 13.33 -23.64
N HIS A 275 5.83 13.32 -24.57
CA HIS A 275 7.25 13.15 -24.30
C HIS A 275 7.92 14.50 -24.03
N PHE A 276 8.75 14.58 -23.00
CA PHE A 276 9.48 15.79 -22.63
C PHE A 276 10.98 15.50 -22.53
N SER A 277 11.79 16.41 -23.06
CA SER A 277 13.25 16.36 -22.96
C SER A 277 13.77 16.92 -21.62
N SER A 278 12.90 17.52 -20.83
CA SER A 278 13.18 18.07 -19.50
C SER A 278 12.12 17.59 -18.51
N PHE A 279 12.57 17.07 -17.39
CA PHE A 279 11.70 16.66 -16.28
C PHE A 279 10.95 17.86 -15.67
N TYR A 280 11.67 18.99 -15.50
CA TYR A 280 11.08 20.24 -14.99
C TYR A 280 9.92 20.72 -15.87
N ASP A 281 10.12 20.75 -17.20
CA ASP A 281 9.09 21.18 -18.15
C ASP A 281 7.85 20.27 -18.14
N ALA A 282 8.06 18.96 -17.95
CA ALA A 282 6.95 18.03 -17.79
C ALA A 282 6.12 18.34 -16.53
N MET A 283 6.77 18.66 -15.42
CA MET A 283 6.09 19.01 -14.17
C MET A 283 5.38 20.37 -14.24
N ASP A 284 5.98 21.36 -14.92
CA ASP A 284 5.37 22.66 -15.17
C ASP A 284 4.13 22.54 -16.10
N ALA A 285 4.21 21.72 -17.14
CA ALA A 285 3.10 21.50 -18.07
C ALA A 285 1.86 20.88 -17.39
N ALA A 286 2.02 20.15 -16.30
CA ALA A 286 0.91 19.48 -15.64
C ALA A 286 -0.22 20.43 -15.21
N GLN A 287 0.11 21.63 -14.69
CA GLN A 287 -0.87 22.63 -14.28
C GLN A 287 -1.75 23.12 -15.44
N HIS A 288 -1.17 23.25 -16.63
CA HIS A 288 -1.88 23.71 -17.82
C HIS A 288 -2.70 22.59 -18.47
N ILE A 289 -2.18 21.36 -18.46
CA ILE A 289 -2.89 20.19 -18.98
C ILE A 289 -4.17 19.91 -18.17
N VAL A 290 -4.15 20.15 -16.87
CA VAL A 290 -5.31 19.94 -15.99
C VAL A 290 -6.48 20.86 -16.33
N GLU A 291 -6.23 22.05 -16.89
CA GLU A 291 -7.28 22.99 -17.36
C GLU A 291 -8.13 22.39 -18.49
N LEU A 292 -7.62 21.39 -19.22
CA LEU A 292 -8.37 20.65 -20.23
C LEU A 292 -9.30 19.58 -19.65
N ASN A 293 -9.39 19.49 -18.30
CA ASN A 293 -10.24 18.57 -17.58
C ASN A 293 -10.01 17.09 -17.97
N PRO A 294 -8.77 16.55 -17.86
CA PRO A 294 -8.48 15.13 -18.04
C PRO A 294 -9.04 14.29 -16.89
N ILE A 295 -9.14 12.97 -17.10
CA ILE A 295 -9.46 12.03 -16.01
C ILE A 295 -8.20 11.60 -15.25
N ALA A 296 -7.02 11.72 -15.86
CA ALA A 296 -5.73 11.44 -15.25
C ALA A 296 -4.61 12.16 -16.01
N VAL A 297 -3.56 12.62 -15.29
CA VAL A 297 -2.25 13.00 -15.84
C VAL A 297 -1.20 12.31 -14.97
N GLU A 298 -0.44 11.40 -15.56
CA GLU A 298 0.44 10.48 -14.84
C GLU A 298 1.87 10.59 -15.36
N LEU A 299 2.84 10.69 -14.45
CA LEU A 299 4.26 10.78 -14.79
C LEU A 299 4.89 9.39 -14.92
N ILE A 300 5.77 9.24 -15.91
CA ILE A 300 6.76 8.16 -16.07
C ILE A 300 8.11 8.83 -16.32
N ASP A 301 9.09 8.61 -15.43
CA ASP A 301 10.43 9.20 -15.54
C ASP A 301 11.41 8.36 -16.39
N ASN A 302 12.57 8.93 -16.71
CA ASN A 302 13.62 8.26 -17.48
C ASN A 302 14.15 7.00 -16.76
N THR A 303 14.24 7.01 -15.42
CA THR A 303 14.72 5.86 -14.65
C THR A 303 13.79 4.66 -14.85
N MET A 304 12.48 4.88 -14.75
CA MET A 304 11.49 3.85 -15.00
C MET A 304 11.50 3.35 -16.45
N ILE A 305 11.62 4.27 -17.42
CA ILE A 305 11.72 3.93 -18.84
C ILE A 305 12.95 3.04 -19.08
N SER A 306 14.11 3.41 -18.54
CA SER A 306 15.37 2.69 -18.71
C SER A 306 15.34 1.29 -18.09
N LEU A 307 14.82 1.15 -16.89
CA LEU A 307 14.63 -0.14 -16.22
C LEU A 307 13.61 -1.02 -16.98
N ALA A 308 12.50 -0.46 -17.44
CA ALA A 308 11.48 -1.19 -18.18
C ALA A 308 11.96 -1.72 -19.53
N ARG A 309 12.94 -1.05 -20.17
CA ARG A 309 13.61 -1.56 -21.39
C ARG A 309 14.28 -2.93 -21.19
N SER A 310 14.84 -3.18 -20.00
CA SER A 310 15.54 -4.42 -19.67
C SER A 310 14.61 -5.54 -19.17
N ILE A 311 13.36 -5.23 -18.85
CA ILE A 311 12.39 -6.20 -18.32
C ILE A 311 11.60 -6.81 -19.50
N PRO A 312 11.69 -8.13 -19.78
CA PRO A 312 11.03 -8.77 -20.93
C PRO A 312 9.52 -8.48 -21.03
N LEU A 313 8.85 -8.34 -19.90
CA LEU A 313 7.41 -8.05 -19.84
C LEU A 313 7.07 -6.66 -20.43
N PHE A 314 7.95 -5.68 -20.27
CA PHE A 314 7.69 -4.28 -20.63
C PHE A 314 8.51 -3.78 -21.81
N SER A 315 9.60 -4.46 -22.19
CA SER A 315 10.52 -4.02 -23.25
C SER A 315 9.81 -3.77 -24.59
N LYS A 316 8.83 -4.60 -24.95
CA LYS A 316 8.01 -4.39 -26.16
C LYS A 316 7.13 -3.13 -26.04
N THR A 317 6.55 -2.86 -24.88
CA THR A 317 5.74 -1.66 -24.65
C THR A 317 6.56 -0.39 -24.83
N ILE A 318 7.78 -0.36 -24.25
CA ILE A 318 8.71 0.77 -24.43
C ILE A 318 9.06 0.94 -25.89
N LYS A 319 9.43 -0.13 -26.60
CA LYS A 319 9.82 -0.08 -28.02
C LYS A 319 8.69 0.44 -28.92
N ASP A 320 7.45 0.05 -28.65
CA ASP A 320 6.30 0.40 -29.47
C ASP A 320 5.88 1.86 -29.26
N PHE A 321 5.93 2.38 -28.02
CA PHE A 321 5.25 3.62 -27.65
C PHE A 321 6.18 4.75 -27.20
N VAL A 322 7.39 4.47 -26.74
CA VAL A 322 8.32 5.53 -26.29
C VAL A 322 9.18 5.98 -27.48
N LYS A 323 9.17 7.29 -27.77
CA LYS A 323 9.94 7.91 -28.83
C LYS A 323 11.18 8.62 -28.27
N GLY A 324 12.33 8.32 -28.85
CA GLY A 324 13.61 8.90 -28.40
C GLY A 324 14.03 8.49 -27.00
N ASN A 325 14.68 9.41 -26.29
CA ASN A 325 15.12 9.28 -24.91
C ASN A 325 14.55 10.44 -24.09
N PRO A 326 13.26 10.46 -23.79
CA PRO A 326 12.68 11.51 -22.98
C PRO A 326 13.12 11.43 -21.52
N ASP A 327 13.26 12.57 -20.85
CA ASP A 327 13.47 12.64 -19.41
C ASP A 327 12.19 12.30 -18.65
N ALA A 328 11.03 12.63 -19.25
CA ALA A 328 9.73 12.33 -18.69
C ALA A 328 8.67 12.11 -19.77
N ILE A 329 7.66 11.30 -19.42
CA ILE A 329 6.43 11.15 -20.21
C ILE A 329 5.25 11.49 -19.31
N LEU A 330 4.36 12.38 -19.74
CA LEU A 330 3.06 12.56 -19.16
C LEU A 330 2.03 11.72 -19.94
N VAL A 331 1.37 10.81 -19.23
CA VAL A 331 0.26 10.01 -19.74
C VAL A 331 -1.02 10.75 -19.42
N VAL A 332 -1.69 11.31 -20.43
CA VAL A 332 -2.91 12.10 -20.31
C VAL A 332 -4.09 11.26 -20.78
N GLU A 333 -5.13 11.13 -19.95
CA GLU A 333 -6.33 10.35 -20.25
C GLU A 333 -7.56 11.27 -20.32
N PHE A 334 -8.36 11.17 -21.40
CA PHE A 334 -9.68 11.78 -21.52
C PHE A 334 -10.73 10.70 -21.70
N ALA A 335 -11.86 10.81 -20.99
CA ALA A 335 -13.00 9.89 -21.09
C ALA A 335 -14.29 10.67 -20.90
N GLU A 336 -14.86 11.12 -22.01
CA GLU A 336 -16.13 11.83 -22.08
C GLU A 336 -17.19 10.90 -22.69
N ASP A 337 -18.46 11.17 -22.39
CA ASP A 337 -19.59 10.35 -22.88
C ASP A 337 -19.65 10.37 -24.41
N GLU A 338 -19.41 11.54 -25.03
CA GLU A 338 -19.32 11.66 -26.45
C GLU A 338 -17.88 11.49 -26.96
N TRP A 339 -17.63 10.53 -27.82
CA TRP A 339 -16.32 10.25 -28.39
C TRP A 339 -15.67 11.44 -29.07
N LYS A 340 -16.45 12.31 -29.71
CA LYS A 340 -15.97 13.55 -30.36
C LYS A 340 -15.33 14.53 -29.38
N GLU A 341 -15.82 14.62 -28.16
CA GLU A 341 -15.26 15.51 -27.14
C GLU A 341 -13.87 15.05 -26.71
N ASN A 342 -13.61 13.76 -26.72
CA ASN A 342 -12.27 13.23 -26.45
C ASN A 342 -11.24 13.74 -27.48
N PHE A 343 -11.60 13.72 -28.79
CA PHE A 343 -10.72 14.24 -29.86
C PHE A 343 -10.54 15.76 -29.79
N LYS A 344 -11.58 16.49 -29.46
CA LYS A 344 -11.47 17.93 -29.25
C LYS A 344 -10.47 18.26 -28.12
N LYS A 345 -10.54 17.55 -27.02
CA LYS A 345 -9.57 17.69 -25.91
C LYS A 345 -8.16 17.29 -26.31
N LEU A 346 -7.99 16.25 -27.12
CA LEU A 346 -6.69 15.88 -27.68
C LEU A 346 -6.10 16.96 -28.57
N ASN A 347 -6.92 17.58 -29.44
CA ASN A 347 -6.47 18.68 -30.27
C ASN A 347 -6.07 19.88 -29.43
N ASN A 348 -6.86 20.25 -28.42
CA ASN A 348 -6.53 21.30 -27.47
C ASN A 348 -5.21 21.00 -26.72
N LEU A 349 -4.97 19.73 -26.34
CA LEU A 349 -3.72 19.30 -25.72
C LEU A 349 -2.53 19.47 -26.67
N GLN A 350 -2.67 19.10 -27.94
CA GLN A 350 -1.64 19.29 -28.95
C GLN A 350 -1.32 20.76 -29.16
N ASP A 351 -2.35 21.62 -29.23
CA ASP A 351 -2.18 23.08 -29.44
C ASP A 351 -1.55 23.73 -28.21
N LEU A 352 -1.98 23.35 -27.00
CA LEU A 352 -1.39 23.79 -25.74
C LEU A 352 0.13 23.51 -25.70
N LEU A 353 0.49 22.30 -26.03
CA LEU A 353 1.87 21.88 -25.98
C LEU A 353 2.72 22.46 -27.14
N LYS A 354 2.20 22.73 -28.34
CA LYS A 354 2.89 23.38 -29.44
C LYS A 354 3.13 24.86 -29.21
N GLY A 355 2.25 25.56 -28.51
CA GLY A 355 2.30 26.99 -28.27
C GLY A 355 3.33 27.46 -27.24
N SER A 356 3.99 26.54 -26.53
CA SER A 356 4.95 26.86 -25.48
C SER A 356 6.39 26.74 -25.99
N GLU A 357 7.11 27.87 -26.08
CA GLU A 357 8.56 27.88 -26.41
C GLU A 357 9.40 27.12 -25.37
N LYS A 358 8.88 26.97 -24.13
CA LYS A 358 9.52 26.24 -23.03
C LYS A 358 9.28 24.73 -23.12
N ASN A 359 8.17 24.31 -23.69
CA ASN A 359 7.79 22.89 -23.78
C ASN A 359 8.21 22.33 -25.14
N LYS A 360 9.50 22.11 -25.34
CA LYS A 360 9.98 21.31 -26.49
C LYS A 360 9.58 19.84 -26.29
N HIS A 361 8.30 19.54 -26.60
CA HIS A 361 7.84 18.17 -26.73
C HIS A 361 8.04 17.73 -28.18
N ASP A 362 8.89 16.79 -28.35
CA ASP A 362 9.25 16.30 -29.67
C ASP A 362 8.19 15.34 -30.23
N ASN A 363 7.34 14.71 -29.40
CA ASN A 363 6.38 13.72 -29.87
C ASN A 363 5.20 13.50 -28.90
N ILE A 364 3.98 13.53 -29.43
CA ILE A 364 2.78 13.02 -28.76
C ILE A 364 2.36 11.72 -29.45
N VAL A 365 2.24 10.62 -28.71
CA VAL A 365 1.72 9.36 -29.20
C VAL A 365 0.30 9.16 -28.68
N ILE A 366 -0.66 9.05 -29.59
CA ILE A 366 -2.09 8.87 -29.25
C ILE A 366 -2.44 7.38 -29.30
N LEU A 367 -3.12 6.89 -28.28
CA LEU A 367 -3.60 5.52 -28.16
C LEU A 367 -5.12 5.53 -28.03
N GLU A 368 -5.79 4.99 -29.02
CA GLU A 368 -7.25 4.90 -29.05
C GLU A 368 -7.75 3.50 -28.67
N ASP A 369 -6.96 2.49 -28.95
CA ASP A 369 -7.35 1.10 -28.69
C ASP A 369 -7.07 0.68 -27.23
N THR A 370 -7.99 -0.06 -26.66
CA THR A 370 -7.94 -0.53 -25.27
C THR A 370 -6.73 -1.44 -24.98
N HIS A 371 -6.25 -2.22 -25.97
CA HIS A 371 -5.11 -3.11 -25.76
C HIS A 371 -3.83 -2.32 -25.51
N SER A 372 -3.53 -1.33 -26.35
CA SER A 372 -2.37 -0.43 -26.21
C SER A 372 -2.44 0.40 -24.93
N GLN A 373 -3.61 0.95 -24.60
CA GLN A 373 -3.85 1.67 -23.35
C GLN A 373 -3.58 0.81 -22.12
N ASN A 374 -4.04 -0.45 -22.14
CA ASN A 374 -3.82 -1.39 -21.02
C ASN A 374 -2.34 -1.70 -20.83
N ARG A 375 -1.56 -1.86 -21.92
CA ARG A 375 -0.11 -2.11 -21.85
C ARG A 375 0.62 -0.97 -21.13
N ILE A 376 0.29 0.28 -21.44
CA ILE A 376 0.86 1.46 -20.76
C ILE A 376 0.39 1.52 -19.31
N SER A 377 -0.90 1.31 -19.06
CA SER A 377 -1.47 1.34 -17.71
C SER A 377 -0.86 0.27 -16.79
N GLU A 378 -0.65 -0.96 -17.29
CA GLU A 378 0.00 -2.04 -16.53
C GLU A 378 1.47 -1.75 -16.25
N MET A 379 2.20 -1.23 -17.23
CA MET A 379 3.59 -0.81 -17.02
C MET A 379 3.67 0.26 -15.94
N ARG A 380 2.84 1.30 -16.00
CA ARG A 380 2.80 2.36 -15.01
C ARG A 380 2.41 1.85 -13.61
N LYS A 381 1.37 1.04 -13.48
CA LYS A 381 0.98 0.39 -12.21
C LYS A 381 2.09 -0.46 -11.62
N SER A 382 2.99 -0.97 -12.45
CA SER A 382 4.16 -1.75 -12.03
C SER A 382 5.37 -0.88 -11.70
N GLY A 383 5.29 0.44 -11.82
CA GLY A 383 6.42 1.37 -11.70
C GLY A 383 7.23 1.19 -10.40
N LEU A 384 6.57 1.18 -9.24
CA LEU A 384 7.23 0.89 -7.96
C LEU A 384 8.04 -0.42 -8.03
N ASN A 385 7.44 -1.47 -8.58
CA ASN A 385 8.06 -2.79 -8.59
C ASN A 385 9.21 -2.86 -9.59
N ILE A 386 9.10 -2.14 -10.72
CA ILE A 386 10.19 -1.99 -11.69
C ILE A 386 11.39 -1.36 -10.99
N MET A 387 11.19 -0.27 -10.28
CA MET A 387 12.26 0.40 -9.53
C MET A 387 12.82 -0.45 -8.40
N MET A 388 11.98 -1.19 -7.68
CA MET A 388 12.40 -2.13 -6.61
C MET A 388 13.10 -3.39 -7.14
N SER A 389 13.19 -3.61 -8.46
CA SER A 389 13.88 -4.78 -9.06
C SER A 389 15.40 -4.64 -9.07
N MET A 390 15.96 -3.51 -8.65
CA MET A 390 17.41 -3.33 -8.47
C MET A 390 17.99 -4.43 -7.58
N LYS A 391 19.13 -5.04 -7.98
CA LYS A 391 19.73 -6.18 -7.26
C LYS A 391 20.66 -5.78 -6.11
N SER A 392 21.11 -4.52 -6.07
CA SER A 392 21.96 -3.98 -5.00
C SER A 392 21.25 -3.94 -3.66
N ASP A 393 21.97 -3.79 -2.55
CA ASP A 393 21.40 -3.57 -1.22
C ASP A 393 20.75 -2.19 -1.08
N ALA A 394 21.24 -1.18 -1.82
CA ALA A 394 20.59 0.11 -1.94
C ALA A 394 19.29 -0.03 -2.75
N LYS A 395 18.20 0.46 -2.19
CA LYS A 395 16.84 0.36 -2.75
C LYS A 395 16.14 1.70 -2.67
N PRO A 396 15.16 1.97 -3.54
CA PRO A 396 14.23 3.08 -3.35
C PRO A 396 13.47 2.94 -2.02
N VAL A 397 13.58 3.93 -1.13
CA VAL A 397 13.00 3.88 0.21
C VAL A 397 11.83 4.85 0.33
N SER A 398 10.70 4.34 0.86
CA SER A 398 9.45 5.10 1.02
C SER A 398 9.43 5.84 2.36
N PHE A 399 9.68 7.16 2.37
CA PHE A 399 9.52 8.01 3.55
C PHE A 399 9.18 9.46 3.20
N VAL A 400 9.77 10.05 2.14
CA VAL A 400 9.43 11.39 1.60
C VAL A 400 8.57 11.33 0.35
N GLU A 401 8.21 10.14 -0.08
CA GLU A 401 7.29 9.93 -1.20
C GLU A 401 5.89 10.42 -0.86
N ASP A 402 5.03 10.58 -1.87
CA ASP A 402 3.61 10.86 -1.67
C ASP A 402 3.32 12.28 -1.12
N CYS A 403 4.32 13.14 -1.05
CA CYS A 403 4.06 14.54 -0.79
C CYS A 403 3.24 15.15 -1.94
N ALA A 404 2.27 15.99 -1.58
CA ALA A 404 1.42 16.68 -2.54
C ALA A 404 1.54 18.19 -2.39
N VAL A 405 1.71 18.91 -3.51
CA VAL A 405 1.82 20.36 -3.55
C VAL A 405 0.80 20.95 -4.53
N PRO A 406 0.47 22.27 -4.42
CA PRO A 406 -0.29 22.96 -5.46
C PRO A 406 0.38 22.79 -6.83
N LEU A 407 -0.41 22.59 -7.88
CA LEU A 407 0.12 22.30 -9.22
C LEU A 407 1.07 23.40 -9.75
N SER A 408 0.80 24.65 -9.41
CA SER A 408 1.68 25.79 -9.77
C SER A 408 3.08 25.70 -9.16
N ASN A 409 3.27 24.90 -8.14
CA ASN A 409 4.55 24.74 -7.43
C ASN A 409 5.20 23.38 -7.71
N LEU A 410 4.59 22.54 -8.56
CA LEU A 410 5.01 21.16 -8.75
C LEU A 410 6.43 21.06 -9.32
N ALA A 411 6.75 21.87 -10.35
CA ALA A 411 8.07 21.88 -10.97
C ALA A 411 9.17 22.35 -9.99
N ASP A 412 8.95 23.48 -9.30
CA ASP A 412 9.91 24.01 -8.32
C ASP A 412 10.10 23.08 -7.11
N TYR A 413 9.02 22.43 -6.67
CA TYR A 413 9.10 21.44 -5.58
C TYR A 413 9.93 20.21 -5.98
N THR A 414 9.74 19.70 -7.20
CA THR A 414 10.54 18.57 -7.68
C THR A 414 12.00 18.93 -7.86
N GLN A 415 12.32 20.13 -8.32
CA GLN A 415 13.70 20.63 -8.39
C GLN A 415 14.33 20.71 -6.99
N GLY A 416 13.62 21.31 -6.03
CA GLY A 416 14.11 21.40 -4.65
C GLY A 416 14.35 20.04 -3.99
N LEU A 417 13.55 19.01 -4.32
CA LEU A 417 13.81 17.64 -3.85
C LEU A 417 15.06 17.03 -4.50
N ASN A 418 15.28 17.27 -5.81
CA ASN A 418 16.52 16.84 -6.48
C ASN A 418 17.75 17.47 -5.84
N ASP A 419 17.70 18.78 -5.55
CA ASP A 419 18.79 19.50 -4.89
C ASP A 419 19.11 18.88 -3.50
N ILE A 420 18.08 18.49 -2.74
CA ILE A 420 18.25 17.78 -1.46
C ILE A 420 18.91 16.42 -1.71
N PHE A 421 18.48 15.64 -2.69
CA PHE A 421 19.08 14.32 -2.95
C PHE A 421 20.55 14.44 -3.39
N GLU A 422 20.88 15.39 -4.25
CA GLU A 422 22.26 15.65 -4.67
C GLU A 422 23.14 16.05 -3.48
N LYS A 423 22.65 16.92 -2.59
CA LYS A 423 23.33 17.30 -1.34
C LYS A 423 23.70 16.10 -0.48
N TYR A 424 22.86 15.06 -0.44
CA TYR A 424 23.09 13.83 0.31
C TYR A 424 23.67 12.70 -0.54
N GLU A 425 24.19 12.98 -1.73
CA GLU A 425 24.85 12.02 -2.62
C GLU A 425 23.97 10.81 -2.91
N THR A 426 22.68 11.06 -3.20
CA THR A 426 21.74 10.06 -3.64
C THR A 426 20.94 10.56 -4.84
N SER A 427 20.10 9.70 -5.41
CA SER A 427 19.19 10.07 -6.49
C SER A 427 17.79 9.56 -6.18
N GLY A 428 16.77 10.25 -6.70
CA GLY A 428 15.39 9.83 -6.59
C GLY A 428 14.94 8.99 -7.78
N THR A 429 13.99 8.11 -7.54
CA THR A 429 13.17 7.47 -8.59
C THR A 429 11.79 8.11 -8.57
N TRP A 430 11.23 8.44 -9.73
CA TRP A 430 10.06 9.29 -9.83
C TRP A 430 8.91 8.64 -10.60
N TYR A 431 7.72 8.70 -10.02
CA TYR A 431 6.45 8.63 -10.73
C TYR A 431 5.44 9.49 -9.96
N ALA A 432 4.36 9.92 -10.61
CA ALA A 432 3.46 10.86 -9.96
C ALA A 432 2.03 10.74 -10.50
N HIS A 433 1.08 11.10 -9.64
CA HIS A 433 -0.24 11.55 -10.04
C HIS A 433 -0.15 13.06 -10.31
N ALA A 434 0.45 13.43 -11.45
CA ALA A 434 0.76 14.81 -11.75
C ALA A 434 -0.48 15.72 -11.78
N SER A 435 -1.65 15.17 -12.20
CA SER A 435 -2.93 15.89 -12.21
C SER A 435 -3.39 16.45 -10.86
N VAL A 436 -2.86 15.94 -9.76
CA VAL A 436 -3.26 16.33 -8.40
C VAL A 436 -2.06 16.76 -7.55
N GLY A 437 -0.91 16.96 -8.18
CA GLY A 437 0.34 17.41 -7.53
C GLY A 437 0.94 16.40 -6.54
N CYS A 438 0.58 15.10 -6.64
CA CYS A 438 1.05 14.05 -5.73
C CYS A 438 2.21 13.28 -6.35
N LEU A 439 3.36 13.31 -5.68
CA LEU A 439 4.63 12.74 -6.16
C LEU A 439 4.98 11.45 -5.43
N HIS A 440 5.43 10.45 -6.17
CA HIS A 440 6.04 9.25 -5.61
C HIS A 440 7.54 9.25 -5.89
N VAL A 441 8.29 9.93 -5.04
CA VAL A 441 9.74 10.00 -5.13
C VAL A 441 10.38 9.17 -4.03
N ARG A 442 11.37 8.36 -4.40
CA ARG A 442 12.08 7.52 -3.43
C ARG A 442 13.57 7.66 -3.62
N PRO A 443 14.29 8.22 -2.64
CA PRO A 443 15.74 8.21 -2.64
C PRO A 443 16.27 6.77 -2.50
N ILE A 444 17.39 6.49 -3.19
CA ILE A 444 18.02 5.17 -3.22
C ILE A 444 18.99 5.10 -2.05
N LEU A 445 18.67 4.30 -1.02
CA LEU A 445 19.43 4.17 0.22
C LEU A 445 19.56 2.70 0.63
N ASN A 446 20.66 2.36 1.31
CA ASN A 446 20.89 1.05 1.90
C ASN A 446 20.48 1.04 3.37
N MET A 447 19.31 0.53 3.70
CA MET A 447 18.81 0.49 5.08
C MET A 447 19.56 -0.48 6.01
N LYS A 448 20.54 -1.22 5.51
CA LYS A 448 21.53 -1.96 6.34
C LYS A 448 22.66 -1.08 6.82
N SER A 449 22.93 0.05 6.14
CA SER A 449 23.98 1.03 6.45
C SER A 449 23.50 2.05 7.50
N ASN A 450 24.30 2.27 8.55
CA ASN A 450 24.01 3.31 9.53
C ASN A 450 24.08 4.72 8.91
N ASN A 451 25.04 4.96 8.01
CA ASN A 451 25.18 6.24 7.34
C ASN A 451 23.96 6.57 6.48
N ASP A 452 23.40 5.59 5.78
CA ASP A 452 22.23 5.81 4.94
C ASP A 452 20.96 6.03 5.76
N VAL A 453 20.86 5.46 6.97
CA VAL A 453 19.79 5.79 7.92
C VAL A 453 19.90 7.23 8.42
N ILE A 454 21.11 7.71 8.69
CA ILE A 454 21.34 9.13 9.03
C ILE A 454 20.97 10.04 7.85
N LYS A 455 21.38 9.68 6.61
CA LYS A 455 20.97 10.40 5.40
C LYS A 455 19.44 10.41 5.24
N MET A 456 18.78 9.28 5.47
CA MET A 456 17.32 9.16 5.41
C MET A 456 16.66 10.17 6.34
N ARG A 457 17.11 10.29 7.59
CA ARG A 457 16.59 11.25 8.56
C ARG A 457 16.76 12.69 8.10
N ALA A 458 17.95 13.06 7.69
CA ALA A 458 18.25 14.41 7.23
C ALA A 458 17.46 14.81 5.97
N ILE A 459 17.33 13.89 5.00
CA ILE A 459 16.49 14.08 3.81
C ILE A 459 15.04 14.29 4.21
N ALA A 460 14.50 13.49 5.15
CA ALA A 460 13.12 13.62 5.60
C ALA A 460 12.84 15.00 6.21
N GLU A 461 13.70 15.47 7.09
CA GLU A 461 13.55 16.78 7.74
C GLU A 461 13.54 17.93 6.73
N GLU A 462 14.50 17.96 5.80
CA GLU A 462 14.56 19.00 4.77
C GLU A 462 13.38 18.91 3.76
N ALA A 463 13.00 17.70 3.36
CA ALA A 463 11.89 17.51 2.44
C ALA A 463 10.54 17.94 3.05
N PHE A 464 10.31 17.69 4.34
CA PHE A 464 9.05 18.10 5.00
C PHE A 464 9.01 19.62 5.27
N GLU A 465 10.13 20.26 5.53
CA GLU A 465 10.18 21.74 5.54
C GLU A 465 9.95 22.31 4.12
N LEU A 466 10.50 21.67 3.10
CA LEU A 466 10.28 22.08 1.71
C LEU A 466 8.80 21.97 1.31
N VAL A 467 8.14 20.84 1.59
CA VAL A 467 6.71 20.66 1.26
C VAL A 467 5.83 21.68 2.00
N LYS A 468 6.16 21.99 3.24
CA LYS A 468 5.48 23.01 4.03
C LYS A 468 5.67 24.41 3.43
N LYS A 469 6.88 24.75 2.97
CA LYS A 469 7.16 26.02 2.28
C LYS A 469 6.25 26.21 1.06
N PHE A 470 5.93 25.13 0.36
CA PHE A 470 5.01 25.14 -0.78
C PHE A 470 3.53 24.95 -0.40
N ASN A 471 3.17 25.07 0.88
CA ASN A 471 1.80 24.85 1.39
C ASN A 471 1.22 23.47 1.01
N GLY A 472 2.07 22.47 0.87
CA GLY A 472 1.74 21.11 0.51
C GLY A 472 1.40 20.22 1.70
N SER A 473 1.11 18.96 1.42
CA SER A 473 0.89 17.88 2.39
C SER A 473 2.05 16.88 2.32
N HIS A 474 2.58 16.49 3.46
CA HIS A 474 3.62 15.45 3.57
C HIS A 474 3.08 14.04 3.34
N SER A 475 1.77 13.88 3.27
CA SER A 475 1.09 12.63 2.98
C SER A 475 -0.14 12.88 2.09
N GLY A 476 -0.06 12.44 0.85
CA GLY A 476 -1.10 12.63 -0.16
C GLY A 476 -2.09 11.46 -0.25
N GLU A 477 -1.60 10.21 -0.10
CA GLU A 477 -2.44 9.01 -0.20
C GLU A 477 -1.99 7.82 0.65
N HIS A 478 -0.69 7.75 1.06
CA HIS A 478 -0.14 6.56 1.73
C HIS A 478 -0.31 6.56 3.25
N GLY A 479 -0.77 7.67 3.85
CA GLY A 479 -0.94 7.83 5.30
C GLY A 479 0.36 8.15 6.03
N ASP A 480 0.27 8.33 7.35
CA ASP A 480 1.40 8.72 8.19
C ASP A 480 2.23 7.52 8.62
N GLY A 481 1.60 6.50 9.20
CA GLY A 481 2.27 5.33 9.73
C GLY A 481 3.35 5.65 10.75
N ILE A 482 4.44 4.87 10.75
CA ILE A 482 5.65 5.14 11.52
C ILE A 482 6.52 6.18 10.82
N SER A 483 6.55 6.16 9.49
CA SER A 483 7.48 6.99 8.70
C SER A 483 7.25 8.49 8.83
N ARG A 484 6.02 8.93 9.09
CA ARG A 484 5.64 10.35 8.99
C ARG A 484 4.96 10.92 10.21
N SER A 485 4.35 10.10 11.07
CA SER A 485 3.56 10.59 12.20
C SER A 485 4.35 11.52 13.13
N GLU A 486 5.65 11.30 13.33
CA GLU A 486 6.48 12.16 14.16
C GLU A 486 6.63 13.59 13.62
N PHE A 487 6.38 13.79 12.31
CA PHE A 487 6.45 15.10 11.64
C PHE A 487 5.10 15.85 11.63
N ASN A 488 4.04 15.29 12.20
CA ASN A 488 2.74 15.95 12.31
C ASN A 488 2.83 17.32 13.03
N PRO A 489 3.65 17.51 14.10
CA PRO A 489 3.86 18.83 14.69
C PRO A 489 4.46 19.87 13.73
N ILE A 490 5.35 19.46 12.82
CA ILE A 490 5.91 20.35 11.79
C ILE A 490 4.80 20.78 10.82
N MET A 491 3.98 19.83 10.36
CA MET A 491 2.95 20.08 9.35
C MET A 491 1.74 20.83 9.92
N PHE A 492 1.20 20.35 11.03
CA PHE A 492 -0.07 20.85 11.58
C PHE A 492 0.12 21.82 12.77
N GLY A 493 1.33 21.86 13.36
CA GLY A 493 1.62 22.61 14.59
C GLY A 493 1.16 21.87 15.85
N GLU A 494 1.75 22.23 17.00
CA GLU A 494 1.51 21.58 18.29
C GLU A 494 0.05 21.61 18.71
N LYS A 495 -0.66 22.71 18.43
CA LYS A 495 -2.06 22.87 18.84
C LYS A 495 -2.98 21.85 18.18
N LEU A 496 -2.83 21.62 16.86
CA LEU A 496 -3.62 20.61 16.15
C LEU A 496 -3.14 19.18 16.48
N THR A 497 -1.84 18.98 16.69
CA THR A 497 -1.32 17.69 17.13
C THR A 497 -1.89 17.30 18.50
N ASN A 498 -2.03 18.27 19.42
CA ASN A 498 -2.72 18.05 20.69
C ASN A 498 -4.22 17.78 20.50
N ALA A 499 -4.88 18.44 19.56
CA ALA A 499 -6.27 18.12 19.20
C ALA A 499 -6.41 16.69 18.65
N PHE A 500 -5.43 16.19 17.88
CA PHE A 500 -5.40 14.79 17.45
C PHE A 500 -5.28 13.83 18.65
N ARG A 501 -4.44 14.15 19.65
CA ARG A 501 -4.35 13.37 20.90
C ARG A 501 -5.66 13.41 21.69
N GLU A 502 -6.34 14.58 21.78
CA GLU A 502 -7.65 14.71 22.41
C GLU A 502 -8.69 13.78 21.72
N VAL A 503 -8.72 13.74 20.38
CA VAL A 503 -9.60 12.84 19.61
C VAL A 503 -9.26 11.37 19.86
N LYS A 504 -7.98 11.01 19.83
CA LYS A 504 -7.52 9.63 20.11
C LYS A 504 -7.97 9.19 21.50
N SER A 505 -7.71 10.00 22.53
CA SER A 505 -8.09 9.68 23.91
C SER A 505 -9.60 9.61 24.12
N LEU A 506 -10.38 10.39 23.37
CA LEU A 506 -11.83 10.37 23.43
C LEU A 506 -12.42 9.11 22.77
N MET A 507 -11.87 8.69 21.61
CA MET A 507 -12.36 7.57 20.83
C MET A 507 -11.83 6.22 21.32
N ASP A 508 -10.62 6.20 21.84
CA ASP A 508 -9.94 5.01 22.35
C ASP A 508 -9.36 5.26 23.75
N PRO A 509 -10.22 5.40 24.79
CA PRO A 509 -9.77 5.66 26.15
C PRO A 509 -8.91 4.55 26.76
N TYR A 510 -8.97 3.35 26.21
CA TYR A 510 -8.13 2.22 26.63
C TYR A 510 -6.77 2.17 25.92
N GLY A 511 -6.56 2.97 24.87
CA GLY A 511 -5.31 3.03 24.12
C GLY A 511 -4.95 1.75 23.37
N ILE A 512 -5.93 0.90 23.06
CA ILE A 512 -5.71 -0.43 22.48
C ILE A 512 -5.67 -0.43 20.95
N PHE A 513 -6.26 0.54 20.28
CA PHE A 513 -6.34 0.55 18.82
C PHE A 513 -5.07 1.13 18.20
N ASN A 514 -4.24 0.27 17.62
CA ASN A 514 -3.03 0.56 16.82
C ASN A 514 -2.18 1.75 17.35
N PRO A 515 -1.75 1.76 18.61
CA PRO A 515 -1.01 2.89 19.19
C PRO A 515 0.29 3.16 18.46
N GLY A 516 0.79 4.41 18.54
CA GLY A 516 2.03 4.84 17.89
C GLY A 516 1.88 5.12 16.40
N LYS A 517 0.68 5.45 15.93
CA LYS A 517 0.37 5.93 14.59
C LYS A 517 -0.42 7.21 14.69
N ILE A 518 -0.16 8.17 13.81
CA ILE A 518 -0.76 9.51 13.74
C ILE A 518 -0.38 10.36 14.95
N VAL A 519 -0.53 9.86 16.16
CA VAL A 519 -0.12 10.51 17.42
C VAL A 519 0.85 9.62 18.19
N ASP A 520 1.77 10.26 18.92
CA ASP A 520 2.72 9.60 19.82
C ASP A 520 3.54 8.48 19.14
N ALA A 521 3.92 8.70 17.89
CA ALA A 521 4.67 7.75 17.09
C ALA A 521 6.13 7.63 17.54
N PRO A 522 6.76 6.46 17.37
CA PRO A 522 8.20 6.34 17.53
C PRO A 522 8.92 7.16 16.45
N LYS A 523 10.23 7.36 16.62
CA LYS A 523 11.06 7.99 15.60
C LYS A 523 11.13 7.14 14.34
N MET A 524 11.03 7.78 13.17
CA MET A 524 11.04 7.10 11.87
C MET A 524 12.33 6.31 11.63
N ASP A 525 13.43 6.74 12.21
CA ASP A 525 14.78 6.18 12.07
C ASP A 525 15.18 5.26 13.23
N ASP A 526 14.25 4.87 14.11
CA ASP A 526 14.53 3.85 15.12
C ASP A 526 14.83 2.50 14.47
N ARG A 527 16.11 2.19 14.35
CA ARG A 527 16.59 0.97 13.70
C ARG A 527 16.15 -0.33 14.37
N HIS A 528 15.73 -0.29 15.64
CA HIS A 528 15.17 -1.48 16.32
C HIS A 528 13.81 -1.89 15.73
N LEU A 529 13.15 -0.96 15.03
CA LEU A 529 11.90 -1.21 14.34
C LEU A 529 12.10 -1.62 12.86
N PHE A 530 13.34 -1.67 12.35
CA PHE A 530 13.61 -1.97 10.95
C PHE A 530 13.67 -3.46 10.67
N ARG A 531 13.35 -3.83 9.44
CA ARG A 531 13.57 -5.19 8.90
C ARG A 531 15.04 -5.61 8.98
N PHE A 532 15.94 -4.65 8.88
CA PHE A 532 17.38 -4.79 9.01
C PHE A 532 17.85 -4.02 10.26
N SER A 533 17.51 -4.56 11.43
CA SER A 533 17.87 -3.97 12.74
C SER A 533 19.39 -3.94 12.95
N PRO A 534 19.91 -3.16 13.93
CA PRO A 534 21.32 -3.23 14.30
C PRO A 534 21.74 -4.67 14.57
N GLY A 535 22.87 -5.08 14.00
CA GLY A 535 23.37 -6.45 14.14
C GLY A 535 22.63 -7.49 13.27
N TYR A 536 21.80 -7.07 12.32
CA TYR A 536 21.20 -7.99 11.36
C TYR A 536 22.29 -8.74 10.60
N THR A 537 22.32 -10.04 10.78
CA THR A 537 23.24 -10.97 10.11
C THR A 537 22.49 -12.17 9.60
N VAL A 538 23.00 -12.80 8.58
CA VAL A 538 22.46 -14.02 8.01
C VAL A 538 23.53 -15.12 8.09
N SER A 539 23.15 -16.28 8.58
CA SER A 539 24.03 -17.45 8.64
C SER A 539 24.45 -17.86 7.24
N ASP A 540 25.75 -18.07 7.04
CA ASP A 540 26.28 -18.60 5.79
C ASP A 540 26.05 -20.12 5.69
N PHE A 541 25.72 -20.61 4.50
CA PHE A 541 25.60 -22.03 4.19
C PHE A 541 25.84 -22.26 2.70
N LYS A 542 26.25 -23.47 2.35
CA LYS A 542 26.47 -23.85 0.95
C LYS A 542 25.14 -24.11 0.26
N THR A 543 24.85 -23.32 -0.77
CA THR A 543 23.70 -23.49 -1.66
C THR A 543 23.99 -24.53 -2.75
N GLU A 544 22.94 -25.09 -3.33
CA GLU A 544 23.02 -26.03 -4.48
C GLU A 544 22.88 -25.31 -5.81
N LEU A 545 22.15 -24.17 -5.81
CA LEU A 545 21.94 -23.35 -6.99
C LEU A 545 22.86 -22.13 -6.96
N ASP A 546 23.10 -21.55 -8.13
CA ASP A 546 23.86 -20.32 -8.27
C ASP A 546 22.98 -19.10 -7.99
N TRP A 547 23.33 -18.35 -6.95
CA TRP A 547 22.70 -17.10 -6.52
C TRP A 547 23.64 -15.89 -6.64
N SER A 548 24.81 -16.06 -7.23
CA SER A 548 25.90 -15.06 -7.30
C SER A 548 25.51 -13.73 -7.96
N THR A 549 24.34 -13.67 -8.63
CA THR A 549 23.80 -12.44 -9.20
C THR A 549 23.20 -11.50 -8.15
N TRP A 550 23.03 -11.94 -6.90
CA TRP A 550 22.59 -11.14 -5.77
C TRP A 550 23.70 -10.98 -4.73
N SER A 551 23.55 -9.97 -3.87
CA SER A 551 24.48 -9.70 -2.78
C SER A 551 24.17 -10.54 -1.52
N GLY A 552 25.09 -10.57 -0.57
CA GLY A 552 24.91 -11.15 0.78
C GLY A 552 25.37 -12.60 0.90
N SER A 553 25.16 -13.16 2.08
CA SER A 553 25.58 -14.51 2.49
C SER A 553 24.91 -15.63 1.68
N ALA A 554 25.42 -16.86 1.84
CA ALA A 554 24.96 -18.05 1.14
C ALA A 554 24.99 -17.88 -0.39
N ASN A 555 26.16 -17.45 -0.89
CA ASN A 555 26.42 -17.20 -2.32
C ASN A 555 25.33 -16.31 -2.98
N GLY A 556 24.83 -15.28 -2.27
CA GLY A 556 23.80 -14.36 -2.75
C GLY A 556 22.36 -14.82 -2.50
N PHE A 557 22.13 -16.01 -1.95
CA PHE A 557 20.77 -16.47 -1.61
C PHE A 557 20.05 -15.52 -0.66
N GLN A 558 20.78 -14.89 0.29
CA GLN A 558 20.25 -13.83 1.15
C GLN A 558 19.58 -12.73 0.34
N GLY A 559 20.32 -12.12 -0.60
CA GLY A 559 19.81 -11.02 -1.42
C GLY A 559 18.61 -11.45 -2.27
N ALA A 560 18.63 -12.68 -2.82
CA ALA A 560 17.49 -13.21 -3.56
C ALA A 560 16.21 -13.32 -2.70
N VAL A 561 16.31 -13.77 -1.44
CA VAL A 561 15.18 -13.84 -0.50
C VAL A 561 14.69 -12.45 -0.10
N GLU A 562 15.62 -11.50 0.13
CA GLU A 562 15.34 -10.12 0.51
C GLU A 562 14.73 -9.27 -0.62
N MET A 563 14.73 -9.77 -1.87
CA MET A 563 13.98 -9.14 -2.98
C MET A 563 12.48 -9.02 -2.69
N CYS A 564 11.91 -9.79 -1.78
CA CYS A 564 10.52 -9.64 -1.39
C CYS A 564 10.29 -8.33 -0.63
N ASN A 565 9.73 -7.32 -1.30
CA ASN A 565 9.35 -6.03 -0.72
C ASN A 565 7.95 -6.01 -0.11
N ASN A 566 7.31 -7.15 0.08
CA ASN A 566 5.95 -7.30 0.64
C ASN A 566 4.81 -6.63 -0.16
N ASN A 567 5.01 -6.28 -1.43
CA ASN A 567 3.96 -5.66 -2.26
C ASN A 567 2.67 -6.49 -2.38
N GLY A 568 2.70 -7.78 -2.03
CA GLY A 568 1.55 -8.66 -1.97
C GLY A 568 0.99 -9.09 -3.33
N ALA A 569 1.69 -8.90 -4.46
CA ALA A 569 1.23 -9.36 -5.78
C ALA A 569 0.88 -10.86 -5.81
N CYS A 570 1.50 -11.66 -4.95
CA CYS A 570 1.20 -13.09 -4.77
C CYS A 570 -0.14 -13.38 -4.06
N ARG A 571 -0.83 -12.36 -3.57
CA ARG A 571 -2.16 -12.49 -2.93
C ARG A 571 -3.33 -12.21 -3.87
N LYS A 572 -3.09 -11.91 -5.13
CA LYS A 572 -4.19 -11.70 -6.09
C LYS A 572 -5.04 -12.96 -6.24
N LEU A 573 -6.35 -12.80 -6.18
CA LEU A 573 -7.30 -13.91 -6.20
C LEU A 573 -7.60 -14.38 -7.63
N LYS A 574 -7.50 -13.49 -8.63
CA LYS A 574 -7.75 -13.78 -10.05
C LYS A 574 -6.68 -13.14 -10.94
N GLY A 575 -6.62 -13.61 -12.18
CA GLY A 575 -5.60 -13.18 -13.15
C GLY A 575 -4.22 -13.79 -12.89
N GLY A 576 -3.48 -14.14 -13.95
CA GLY A 576 -2.20 -14.86 -13.87
C GLY A 576 -2.32 -16.22 -13.15
N VAL A 577 -1.18 -16.77 -12.77
CA VAL A 577 -1.12 -18.13 -12.13
C VAL A 577 -0.34 -18.13 -10.82
N MET A 578 0.17 -16.98 -10.36
CA MET A 578 1.02 -16.91 -9.15
C MET A 578 0.25 -17.30 -7.89
N CYS A 579 0.89 -18.14 -7.07
CA CYS A 579 0.42 -18.68 -5.79
C CYS A 579 -0.98 -19.33 -5.84
N PRO A 580 -1.17 -20.43 -6.59
CA PRO A 580 -2.44 -21.15 -6.58
C PRO A 580 -2.84 -21.64 -5.18
N SER A 581 -1.86 -22.00 -4.34
CA SER A 581 -2.09 -22.37 -2.94
C SER A 581 -2.77 -21.26 -2.14
N PHE A 582 -2.28 -20.03 -2.22
CA PHE A 582 -2.92 -18.90 -1.52
C PHE A 582 -4.36 -18.65 -1.99
N ARG A 583 -4.64 -18.81 -3.29
CA ARG A 583 -6.00 -18.62 -3.85
C ARG A 583 -7.03 -19.57 -3.27
N ILE A 584 -6.59 -20.75 -2.82
CA ILE A 584 -7.46 -21.77 -2.23
C ILE A 584 -7.54 -21.62 -0.71
N THR A 585 -6.39 -21.39 -0.03
CA THR A 585 -6.35 -21.40 1.44
C THR A 585 -6.66 -20.04 2.05
N GLY A 586 -6.36 -18.93 1.35
CA GLY A 586 -6.38 -17.57 1.90
C GLY A 586 -5.34 -17.35 3.00
N GLU A 587 -4.40 -18.28 3.22
CA GLU A 587 -3.42 -18.22 4.30
C GLU A 587 -2.10 -17.58 3.86
N GLU A 588 -1.58 -16.67 4.67
CA GLU A 588 -0.34 -15.95 4.37
C GLU A 588 0.85 -16.90 4.15
N LYS A 589 0.92 -18.02 4.90
CA LYS A 589 1.98 -19.04 4.75
C LYS A 589 2.07 -19.62 3.34
N ASP A 590 0.97 -19.62 2.60
CA ASP A 590 0.85 -20.22 1.27
C ASP A 590 1.10 -19.23 0.13
N SER A 591 1.42 -17.98 0.47
CA SER A 591 1.84 -16.93 -0.48
C SER A 591 3.36 -16.96 -0.69
N THR A 592 3.85 -16.43 -1.82
CA THR A 592 5.30 -16.19 -2.02
C THR A 592 5.85 -15.24 -0.96
N ARG A 593 5.08 -14.22 -0.57
CA ARG A 593 5.45 -13.24 0.47
C ARG A 593 5.65 -13.91 1.82
N GLY A 594 4.69 -14.72 2.26
CA GLY A 594 4.77 -15.45 3.53
C GLY A 594 5.95 -16.41 3.58
N ARG A 595 6.22 -17.13 2.48
CA ARG A 595 7.39 -18.02 2.35
C ARG A 595 8.71 -17.26 2.38
N ALA A 596 8.83 -16.15 1.65
CA ALA A 596 10.03 -15.33 1.63
C ALA A 596 10.32 -14.69 3.01
N ASN A 597 9.30 -14.20 3.73
CA ASN A 597 9.46 -13.68 5.08
C ASN A 597 9.88 -14.79 6.05
N SER A 598 9.30 -16.00 5.96
CA SER A 598 9.73 -17.15 6.77
C SER A 598 11.20 -17.51 6.52
N LEU A 599 11.64 -17.52 5.25
CA LEU A 599 13.04 -17.77 4.89
C LEU A 599 13.97 -16.71 5.46
N ARG A 600 13.66 -15.41 5.23
CA ARG A 600 14.47 -14.31 5.73
C ARG A 600 14.66 -14.37 7.26
N LEU A 601 13.58 -14.59 7.99
CA LEU A 601 13.61 -14.68 9.44
C LEU A 601 14.32 -15.94 9.94
N ALA A 602 14.20 -17.06 9.23
CA ALA A 602 14.92 -18.29 9.55
C ALA A 602 16.43 -18.13 9.32
N MET A 603 16.84 -17.56 8.22
CA MET A 603 18.25 -17.31 7.87
C MET A 603 18.92 -16.35 8.85
N SER A 604 18.19 -15.34 9.34
CA SER A 604 18.68 -14.35 10.32
C SER A 604 18.57 -14.81 11.78
N GLY A 605 18.19 -16.10 12.02
CA GLY A 605 18.10 -16.66 13.37
C GLY A 605 16.90 -16.22 14.20
N GLN A 606 16.05 -15.32 13.68
CA GLN A 606 14.91 -14.76 14.43
C GLN A 606 13.82 -15.79 14.75
N LEU A 607 13.73 -16.90 14.00
CA LEU A 607 12.81 -18.00 14.27
C LEU A 607 13.42 -19.12 15.13
N GLY A 608 14.68 -18.96 15.52
CA GLY A 608 15.41 -19.92 16.35
C GLY A 608 16.38 -20.81 15.56
N PRO A 609 17.13 -21.68 16.24
CA PRO A 609 18.11 -22.54 15.61
C PRO A 609 17.47 -23.55 14.66
N ASN A 610 18.16 -23.88 13.58
CA ASN A 610 17.70 -24.85 12.56
C ASN A 610 16.35 -24.53 11.91
N ALA A 611 15.88 -23.28 11.99
CA ALA A 611 14.56 -22.88 11.46
C ALA A 611 14.41 -23.15 9.96
N MET A 612 15.51 -23.14 9.18
CA MET A 612 15.51 -23.45 7.74
C MET A 612 15.03 -24.88 7.41
N THR A 613 15.17 -25.83 8.33
CA THR A 613 14.77 -27.25 8.14
C THR A 613 13.75 -27.71 9.19
N SER A 614 13.19 -26.77 9.94
CA SER A 614 12.19 -27.09 10.98
C SER A 614 10.88 -27.62 10.35
N PRO A 615 10.06 -28.35 11.12
CA PRO A 615 8.74 -28.80 10.67
C PRO A 615 7.86 -27.65 10.14
N GLU A 616 7.92 -26.48 10.77
CA GLU A 616 7.14 -25.30 10.39
C GLU A 616 7.62 -24.70 9.03
N MET A 617 8.92 -24.73 8.75
CA MET A 617 9.45 -24.34 7.43
C MET A 617 8.99 -25.33 6.36
N LEU A 618 9.06 -26.62 6.64
CA LEU A 618 8.63 -27.65 5.71
C LEU A 618 7.13 -27.55 5.41
N GLU A 619 6.31 -27.31 6.44
CA GLU A 619 4.87 -27.04 6.26
C GLU A 619 4.65 -25.76 5.43
N THR A 620 5.43 -24.71 5.66
CA THR A 620 5.40 -23.46 4.86
C THR A 620 5.68 -23.71 3.37
N MET A 621 6.59 -24.65 3.04
CA MET A 621 6.97 -24.98 1.66
C MET A 621 6.06 -26.04 1.03
N LYS A 622 5.27 -26.79 1.82
CA LYS A 622 4.52 -27.97 1.40
C LYS A 622 3.60 -27.70 0.22
N LEU A 623 2.75 -26.67 0.30
CA LEU A 623 1.80 -26.35 -0.75
C LEU A 623 2.40 -25.51 -1.90
N CYS A 624 3.71 -25.24 -1.89
CA CYS A 624 4.38 -24.69 -3.06
C CYS A 624 4.55 -25.77 -4.13
N VAL A 625 3.74 -25.73 -5.18
CA VAL A 625 3.76 -26.69 -6.28
C VAL A 625 4.87 -26.43 -7.31
N SER A 626 5.80 -25.54 -7.01
CA SER A 626 6.97 -25.19 -7.88
C SER A 626 6.59 -24.81 -9.31
N CYS A 627 5.44 -24.16 -9.51
CA CYS A 627 4.91 -23.75 -10.83
C CYS A 627 5.73 -22.65 -11.52
N LYS A 628 6.73 -22.07 -10.84
CA LYS A 628 7.60 -20.97 -11.33
C LYS A 628 6.86 -19.68 -11.71
N ALA A 629 5.56 -19.58 -11.46
CA ALA A 629 4.79 -18.37 -11.77
C ALA A 629 5.33 -17.14 -11.03
N CYS A 630 5.79 -17.28 -9.79
CA CYS A 630 6.40 -16.20 -9.03
C CYS A 630 7.64 -15.61 -9.73
N LYS A 631 8.52 -16.42 -10.32
CA LYS A 631 9.68 -15.94 -11.09
C LYS A 631 9.27 -14.99 -12.22
N ARG A 632 8.13 -15.24 -12.85
CA ARG A 632 7.66 -14.48 -14.02
C ARG A 632 6.70 -13.34 -13.64
N GLU A 633 5.84 -13.56 -12.65
CA GLU A 633 4.76 -12.62 -12.28
C GLU A 633 5.07 -11.79 -11.03
N CYS A 634 6.08 -12.15 -10.22
CA CYS A 634 6.50 -11.32 -9.10
C CYS A 634 7.24 -10.10 -9.62
N PRO A 635 6.78 -8.89 -9.30
CA PRO A 635 7.40 -7.68 -9.82
C PRO A 635 8.86 -7.50 -9.39
N THR A 636 9.23 -8.08 -8.24
CA THR A 636 10.61 -8.07 -7.70
C THR A 636 11.34 -9.39 -7.98
N SER A 637 10.83 -10.22 -8.88
CA SER A 637 11.47 -11.43 -9.40
C SER A 637 11.84 -12.49 -8.35
N VAL A 638 11.05 -12.64 -7.28
CA VAL A 638 11.25 -13.69 -6.27
C VAL A 638 10.99 -15.07 -6.88
N ASP A 639 12.02 -15.92 -6.96
CA ASP A 639 11.91 -17.30 -7.45
C ASP A 639 11.71 -18.29 -6.29
N MET A 640 10.50 -18.35 -5.75
CA MET A 640 10.17 -19.26 -4.64
C MET A 640 10.34 -20.74 -5.01
N SER A 641 10.23 -21.10 -6.28
CA SER A 641 10.46 -22.47 -6.74
C SER A 641 11.90 -22.90 -6.49
N ALA A 642 12.87 -22.06 -6.89
CA ALA A 642 14.29 -22.31 -6.65
C ALA A 642 14.62 -22.22 -5.13
N MET A 643 14.04 -21.27 -4.40
CA MET A 643 14.24 -21.17 -2.94
C MET A 643 13.74 -22.39 -2.19
N LYS A 644 12.64 -23.01 -2.63
CA LYS A 644 12.16 -24.28 -2.06
C LYS A 644 13.17 -25.41 -2.26
N LEU A 645 13.85 -25.46 -3.41
CA LEU A 645 14.88 -26.49 -3.66
C LEU A 645 16.04 -26.37 -2.66
N GLU A 646 16.48 -25.16 -2.30
CA GLU A 646 17.52 -24.97 -1.27
C GLU A 646 17.07 -25.51 0.09
N VAL A 647 15.82 -25.26 0.51
CA VAL A 647 15.28 -25.81 1.75
C VAL A 647 15.26 -27.33 1.73
N MET A 648 14.83 -27.91 0.60
CA MET A 648 14.77 -29.37 0.46
C MET A 648 16.18 -30.01 0.41
N ALA A 649 17.15 -29.34 -0.21
CA ALA A 649 18.55 -29.79 -0.22
C ALA A 649 19.17 -29.75 1.17
N LEU A 650 18.95 -28.68 1.95
CA LEU A 650 19.39 -28.62 3.35
C LEU A 650 18.76 -29.72 4.21
N LYS A 651 17.46 -30.01 4.00
CA LYS A 651 16.78 -31.15 4.66
C LYS A 651 17.43 -32.49 4.28
N ALA A 652 17.72 -32.67 3.00
CA ALA A 652 18.34 -33.90 2.49
C ALA A 652 19.73 -34.15 3.10
N LYS A 653 20.57 -33.11 3.17
CA LYS A 653 21.91 -33.17 3.80
C LYS A 653 21.87 -33.55 5.27
N GLN A 654 20.78 -33.26 5.97
CA GLN A 654 20.57 -33.68 7.36
C GLN A 654 19.99 -35.08 7.48
N ASN A 655 19.91 -35.84 6.38
CA ASN A 655 19.29 -37.19 6.32
C ASN A 655 17.83 -37.25 6.82
N LYS A 656 17.10 -36.12 6.63
CA LYS A 656 15.71 -35.99 7.10
C LYS A 656 14.65 -36.27 6.03
N LEU A 657 15.05 -36.88 4.87
CA LEU A 657 14.08 -37.28 3.84
C LEU A 657 13.35 -38.53 4.26
N SER A 658 12.02 -38.54 4.19
CA SER A 658 11.17 -39.69 4.35
C SER A 658 11.40 -40.71 3.19
N ILE A 659 10.95 -41.95 3.37
CA ILE A 659 11.02 -42.98 2.30
C ILE A 659 10.29 -42.50 1.06
N HIS A 660 9.12 -41.91 1.20
CA HIS A 660 8.34 -41.36 0.08
C HIS A 660 9.09 -40.24 -0.68
N GLU A 661 9.72 -39.31 0.04
CA GLU A 661 10.52 -38.26 -0.57
C GLU A 661 11.76 -38.81 -1.29
N LYS A 662 12.41 -39.83 -0.73
CA LYS A 662 13.53 -40.56 -1.40
C LYS A 662 13.08 -41.21 -2.69
N LEU A 663 11.94 -41.91 -2.67
CA LEU A 663 11.38 -42.54 -3.86
C LEU A 663 11.11 -41.51 -4.98
N ILE A 664 10.56 -40.34 -4.64
CA ILE A 664 10.32 -39.27 -5.62
C ILE A 664 11.62 -38.66 -6.08
N ALA A 665 12.56 -38.36 -5.18
CA ALA A 665 13.82 -37.67 -5.52
C ALA A 665 14.70 -38.51 -6.45
N PHE A 666 14.73 -39.81 -6.24
CA PHE A 666 15.53 -40.78 -7.01
C PHE A 666 14.74 -41.45 -8.14
N LEU A 667 13.52 -41.00 -8.44
CA LEU A 667 12.70 -41.51 -9.54
C LEU A 667 13.47 -41.61 -10.88
N PRO A 668 14.25 -40.59 -11.31
CA PRO A 668 15.01 -40.67 -12.55
C PRO A 668 16.02 -41.81 -12.57
N ASP A 669 16.55 -42.25 -11.43
CA ASP A 669 17.57 -43.27 -11.33
C ASP A 669 16.99 -44.69 -11.47
N TYR A 670 15.79 -44.95 -10.91
CA TYR A 670 15.18 -46.28 -10.94
C TYR A 670 14.01 -46.41 -11.93
N ALA A 671 13.41 -45.33 -12.43
CA ALA A 671 12.31 -45.39 -13.40
C ALA A 671 12.71 -46.10 -14.71
N PRO A 672 13.94 -45.92 -15.29
CA PRO A 672 14.37 -46.70 -16.42
C PRO A 672 14.43 -48.22 -16.18
N ILE A 673 14.82 -48.58 -14.95
CA ILE A 673 14.86 -50.01 -14.51
C ILE A 673 13.44 -50.57 -14.38
N ALA A 674 12.55 -49.80 -13.75
CA ALA A 674 11.15 -50.20 -13.59
C ALA A 674 10.40 -50.30 -14.91
N ALA A 675 10.70 -49.43 -15.89
CA ALA A 675 10.14 -49.48 -17.23
C ALA A 675 10.62 -50.74 -18.04
N PHE A 676 11.76 -51.29 -17.69
CA PHE A 676 12.28 -52.53 -18.34
C PHE A 676 11.52 -53.77 -17.91
N PHE A 677 10.84 -53.73 -16.75
CA PHE A 677 10.03 -54.86 -16.21
C PHE A 677 8.53 -54.76 -16.55
N ASN A 678 8.10 -53.73 -17.28
CA ASN A 678 6.77 -53.60 -17.88
C ASN A 678 6.82 -53.89 -19.36
#